data_290525988c885343fc084ec3b36d2651
#
_entry.id   290525988c885343fc084ec3b36d2651
#
_cell.length_a   1.000
_cell.length_b   1.000
_cell.length_c   1.000
_cell.angle_alpha   90.00
_cell.angle_beta   90.00
_cell.angle_gamma   90.00
#
_symmetry.space_group_name_H-M   'P 1'
#
loop_
_entity.id
_entity.type
_entity.pdbx_description
1 polymer ?
#
loop_
_entity_poly.entity_id
_entity_poly.type
_entity_poly.pdbx_seq_one_letter_code
_entity_poly.pdbx_strand_id
1 'polypeptide(L)'
;WAEAEATVAYWRYMGFYCEQDKEEGERRFAALTSPEAILWGKHYRAFAEEFAGDKAKALQIRNELLAELPEGERLRAHVYASLGDALDRAEGNVAEEAAYYEKALEIVPNLYSLKNLATLYFRYPELNKPKELSFELWEKAWHAGVWSAANFLGYNYQEEEWLDMPKAIEWLEKGMLYCEPYSAYELALIYLYNDEYKNVERGLMCLNRCVEDDYIQGIEGLANIYFNGDLVPEDMNRAKELLEKAIELGSGSAAYRLGWMYERGFLSEEPDYVKALEFYEKAASLNNADGYCRVALYLANGYSGVKDPVKSREYYEKAAELGACFALVELAFLYENGDGVEKNYEKSFELISKAAEQGYPYAMFRVGLYMEKGVLGEVKPEEAFAWYTKAAEADDNDAIFALGRCYREGIGTEENWDRALEWFSKGAEKNEARCLTELGMAYENGNGVEENPQKAVEYMMKAAEQDYGYAQFKMGDYYFFGCGPCLEDNKTAVEWYEKAVANEIPMAMLRVGEYYLYDYDSLNESEKAFAYFKKAAEYEWYSEGLGICYEMGIGVEENETEAFKYYTLAADNGNTTSMYRTGLCYYNGVGVKQNYAEAYRWFTDAAGNENVAAIYYLGKMMMYGEGCNPDPEAAVQ
;
A
#
# COMPACT_ATOMS: atom_id res chain seq x y z
N TRP A 1 -29.00 50.49 -7.65
CA TRP A 1 -30.34 50.04 -8.10
C TRP A 1 -30.26 49.24 -9.40
N ALA A 2 -29.55 49.76 -10.42
CA ALA A 2 -29.37 49.08 -11.71
C ALA A 2 -28.65 47.73 -11.58
N GLU A 3 -27.59 47.65 -10.73
CA GLU A 3 -26.93 46.40 -10.40
C GLU A 3 -27.89 45.41 -9.72
N ALA A 4 -28.70 45.88 -8.76
CA ALA A 4 -29.64 45.04 -8.05
C ALA A 4 -30.74 44.43 -8.98
N GLU A 5 -31.22 45.18 -9.96
CA GLU A 5 -32.17 44.65 -10.95
C GLU A 5 -31.57 43.56 -11.81
N ALA A 6 -30.33 43.74 -12.28
CA ALA A 6 -29.60 42.74 -13.07
C ALA A 6 -29.26 41.51 -12.22
N THR A 7 -28.91 41.70 -10.95
CA THR A 7 -28.61 40.60 -10.00
C THR A 7 -29.86 39.73 -9.78
N VAL A 8 -31.04 40.32 -9.61
CA VAL A 8 -32.30 39.55 -9.46
C VAL A 8 -32.60 38.71 -10.69
N ALA A 9 -32.37 39.28 -11.91
CA ALA A 9 -32.51 38.52 -13.16
C ALA A 9 -31.56 37.31 -13.20
N TYR A 10 -30.31 37.51 -12.81
CA TYR A 10 -29.29 36.45 -12.72
C TYR A 10 -29.63 35.35 -11.69
N TRP A 11 -30.08 35.74 -10.49
CA TRP A 11 -30.47 34.75 -9.47
C TRP A 11 -31.64 33.87 -9.95
N ARG A 12 -32.61 34.43 -10.65
CA ARG A 12 -33.71 33.65 -11.25
C ARG A 12 -33.22 32.71 -12.33
N TYR A 13 -32.33 33.18 -13.18
CA TYR A 13 -31.74 32.38 -14.24
C TYR A 13 -30.94 31.20 -13.69
N MET A 14 -30.14 31.41 -12.64
CA MET A 14 -29.25 30.42 -12.05
C MET A 14 -29.90 29.57 -10.94
N GLY A 15 -31.00 30.01 -10.36
CA GLY A 15 -31.67 29.34 -9.24
C GLY A 15 -31.04 29.63 -7.87
N PHE A 16 -30.23 30.67 -7.74
CA PHE A 16 -29.69 31.10 -6.45
C PHE A 16 -30.78 31.72 -5.58
N TYR A 17 -30.92 31.23 -4.34
CA TYR A 17 -31.91 31.70 -3.35
C TYR A 17 -33.37 31.58 -3.76
N CYS A 18 -33.69 30.93 -4.90
CA CYS A 18 -35.01 30.72 -5.40
C CYS A 18 -35.01 29.52 -6.38
N GLU A 19 -36.21 29.04 -6.72
CA GLU A 19 -36.38 28.02 -7.76
C GLU A 19 -35.83 28.50 -9.11
N GLN A 20 -35.04 27.67 -9.78
CA GLN A 20 -34.45 28.00 -11.07
C GLN A 20 -35.55 28.17 -12.13
N ASP A 21 -35.63 29.35 -12.74
CA ASP A 21 -36.52 29.66 -13.81
C ASP A 21 -35.79 30.48 -14.90
N LYS A 22 -35.22 29.76 -15.86
CA LYS A 22 -34.42 30.35 -16.93
C LYS A 22 -35.26 31.28 -17.83
N GLU A 23 -36.54 30.95 -18.08
CA GLU A 23 -37.42 31.76 -18.93
C GLU A 23 -37.77 33.08 -18.23
N GLU A 24 -38.04 33.06 -16.93
CA GLU A 24 -38.27 34.27 -16.16
C GLU A 24 -36.99 35.10 -16.01
N GLY A 25 -35.83 34.45 -15.84
CA GLY A 25 -34.51 35.09 -15.83
C GLY A 25 -34.27 35.86 -17.14
N GLU A 26 -34.47 35.22 -18.28
CA GLU A 26 -34.36 35.86 -19.61
C GLU A 26 -35.37 37.01 -19.81
N ARG A 27 -36.62 36.82 -19.39
CA ARG A 27 -37.60 37.90 -19.43
C ARG A 27 -37.19 39.11 -18.61
N ARG A 28 -36.60 38.90 -17.44
CA ARG A 28 -36.08 39.98 -16.57
C ARG A 28 -34.86 40.67 -17.17
N PHE A 29 -33.92 39.93 -17.75
CA PHE A 29 -32.81 40.53 -18.49
C PHE A 29 -33.31 41.41 -19.66
N ALA A 30 -34.29 40.93 -20.39
CA ALA A 30 -34.89 41.69 -21.50
C ALA A 30 -35.72 42.91 -21.04
N ALA A 31 -36.19 42.92 -19.80
CA ALA A 31 -36.97 44.04 -19.22
C ALA A 31 -36.10 45.15 -18.62
N LEU A 32 -34.76 44.99 -18.57
CA LEU A 32 -33.84 46.04 -18.12
C LEU A 32 -33.91 47.24 -19.09
N THR A 33 -34.21 48.42 -18.57
CA THR A 33 -34.46 49.61 -19.41
C THR A 33 -33.45 50.71 -19.25
N SER A 34 -32.77 50.82 -18.08
CA SER A 34 -31.73 51.78 -17.93
C SER A 34 -30.43 51.32 -18.63
N PRO A 35 -29.66 52.21 -19.27
CA PRO A 35 -28.41 51.87 -19.92
C PRO A 35 -27.46 51.14 -18.98
N GLU A 36 -27.36 51.56 -17.72
CA GLU A 36 -26.54 50.98 -16.68
C GLU A 36 -26.99 49.57 -16.27
N ALA A 37 -28.30 49.37 -16.11
CA ALA A 37 -28.88 48.05 -15.80
C ALA A 37 -28.63 47.04 -16.94
N ILE A 38 -28.70 47.49 -18.19
CA ILE A 38 -28.42 46.66 -19.36
C ILE A 38 -26.97 46.21 -19.38
N LEU A 39 -26.01 47.06 -19.04
CA LEU A 39 -24.59 46.72 -18.97
C LEU A 39 -24.30 45.74 -17.84
N TRP A 40 -24.89 45.91 -16.64
CA TRP A 40 -24.84 44.94 -15.56
C TRP A 40 -25.48 43.60 -15.95
N GLY A 41 -26.61 43.65 -16.70
CA GLY A 41 -27.26 42.45 -17.23
C GLY A 41 -26.35 41.64 -18.16
N LYS A 42 -25.60 42.32 -19.06
CA LYS A 42 -24.58 41.67 -19.90
C LYS A 42 -23.49 41.03 -19.06
N HIS A 43 -23.01 41.69 -18.03
CA HIS A 43 -21.97 41.16 -17.13
C HIS A 43 -22.42 39.86 -16.44
N TYR A 44 -23.61 39.85 -15.85
CA TYR A 44 -24.17 38.66 -15.21
C TYR A 44 -24.51 37.55 -16.23
N ARG A 45 -24.85 37.89 -17.46
CA ARG A 45 -25.05 36.91 -18.52
C ARG A 45 -23.76 36.21 -18.91
N ALA A 46 -22.61 36.88 -18.88
CA ALA A 46 -21.32 36.25 -19.08
C ALA A 46 -21.05 35.18 -18.00
N PHE A 47 -21.36 35.42 -16.73
CA PHE A 47 -21.25 34.40 -15.67
C PHE A 47 -22.20 33.21 -15.92
N ALA A 48 -23.44 33.48 -16.40
CA ALA A 48 -24.38 32.40 -16.70
C ALA A 48 -23.89 31.49 -17.83
N GLU A 49 -23.30 32.06 -18.89
CA GLU A 49 -22.71 31.28 -20.00
C GLU A 49 -21.48 30.47 -19.53
N GLU A 50 -20.64 31.06 -18.71
CA GLU A 50 -19.47 30.37 -18.13
C GLU A 50 -19.89 29.18 -17.26
N PHE A 51 -20.88 29.37 -16.40
CA PHE A 51 -21.45 28.30 -15.58
C PHE A 51 -22.10 27.19 -16.42
N ALA A 52 -22.69 27.57 -17.58
CA ALA A 52 -23.23 26.60 -18.54
C ALA A 52 -22.13 25.84 -19.33
N GLY A 53 -20.86 26.18 -19.15
CA GLY A 53 -19.70 25.56 -19.80
C GLY A 53 -19.26 26.28 -21.09
N ASP A 54 -19.94 27.35 -21.55
CA ASP A 54 -19.56 28.13 -22.74
C ASP A 54 -18.61 29.29 -22.38
N LYS A 55 -17.36 28.92 -22.03
CA LYS A 55 -16.30 29.88 -21.68
C LYS A 55 -15.97 30.85 -22.82
N ALA A 56 -16.05 30.40 -24.08
CA ALA A 56 -15.73 31.22 -25.23
C ALA A 56 -16.76 32.37 -25.40
N LYS A 57 -18.05 32.08 -25.25
CA LYS A 57 -19.12 33.05 -25.30
C LYS A 57 -19.07 34.01 -24.11
N ALA A 58 -18.76 33.51 -22.91
CA ALA A 58 -18.58 34.34 -21.72
C ALA A 58 -17.44 35.35 -21.92
N LEU A 59 -16.29 34.91 -22.46
CA LEU A 59 -15.14 35.77 -22.77
C LEU A 59 -15.50 36.82 -23.85
N GLN A 60 -16.23 36.44 -24.90
CA GLN A 60 -16.69 37.34 -25.92
C GLN A 60 -17.53 38.47 -25.31
N ILE A 61 -18.54 38.12 -24.49
CA ILE A 61 -19.42 39.11 -23.85
C ILE A 61 -18.63 40.08 -22.96
N ARG A 62 -17.65 39.60 -22.19
CA ARG A 62 -16.78 40.43 -21.34
C ARG A 62 -15.95 41.41 -22.16
N ASN A 63 -15.39 40.98 -23.28
CA ASN A 63 -14.58 41.85 -24.15
C ASN A 63 -15.45 42.89 -24.87
N GLU A 64 -16.63 42.53 -25.34
CA GLU A 64 -17.59 43.48 -25.90
C GLU A 64 -17.99 44.54 -24.86
N LEU A 65 -18.22 44.11 -23.61
CA LEU A 65 -18.59 44.98 -22.52
C LEU A 65 -17.45 45.97 -22.18
N LEU A 66 -16.20 45.53 -22.18
CA LEU A 66 -15.05 46.44 -21.99
C LEU A 66 -14.93 47.51 -23.07
N ALA A 67 -15.30 47.17 -24.30
CA ALA A 67 -15.30 48.16 -25.41
C ALA A 67 -16.42 49.21 -25.28
N GLU A 68 -17.53 48.87 -24.63
CA GLU A 68 -18.66 49.75 -24.41
C GLU A 68 -18.51 50.67 -23.16
N LEU A 69 -17.75 50.19 -22.14
CA LEU A 69 -17.62 50.88 -20.85
C LEU A 69 -16.60 52.01 -20.88
N PRO A 70 -16.89 53.23 -20.32
CA PRO A 70 -15.91 54.28 -20.13
C PRO A 70 -14.75 53.88 -19.19
N GLU A 71 -13.59 54.50 -19.36
CA GLU A 71 -12.49 54.40 -18.39
C GLU A 71 -12.92 54.93 -17.02
N GLY A 72 -12.61 54.19 -15.93
CA GLY A 72 -13.00 54.58 -14.57
C GLY A 72 -14.40 54.15 -14.13
N GLU A 73 -15.21 53.57 -15.02
CA GLU A 73 -16.52 53.02 -14.67
C GLU A 73 -16.38 51.83 -13.69
N ARG A 74 -17.16 51.83 -12.60
CA ARG A 74 -17.12 50.77 -11.58
C ARG A 74 -17.34 49.37 -12.16
N LEU A 75 -18.28 49.23 -13.09
CA LEU A 75 -18.54 47.96 -13.75
C LEU A 75 -17.32 47.44 -14.53
N ARG A 76 -16.51 48.37 -15.10
CA ARG A 76 -15.25 48.00 -15.78
C ARG A 76 -14.30 47.24 -14.87
N ALA A 77 -14.18 47.65 -13.59
CA ALA A 77 -13.37 46.94 -12.59
C ALA A 77 -13.89 45.52 -12.33
N HIS A 78 -15.22 45.34 -12.28
CA HIS A 78 -15.84 44.00 -12.12
C HIS A 78 -15.60 43.12 -13.35
N VAL A 79 -15.64 43.68 -14.54
CA VAL A 79 -15.37 42.92 -15.79
C VAL A 79 -13.89 42.53 -15.85
N TYR A 80 -12.94 43.40 -15.47
CA TYR A 80 -11.55 43.03 -15.39
C TYR A 80 -11.32 41.90 -14.36
N ALA A 81 -11.92 41.99 -13.17
CA ALA A 81 -11.82 40.94 -12.17
C ALA A 81 -12.30 39.60 -12.70
N SER A 82 -13.47 39.59 -13.37
CA SER A 82 -14.03 38.37 -13.94
C SER A 82 -13.27 37.82 -15.16
N LEU A 83 -12.52 38.67 -15.89
CA LEU A 83 -11.59 38.20 -16.91
C LEU A 83 -10.36 37.53 -16.31
N GLY A 84 -9.82 38.07 -15.20
CA GLY A 84 -8.77 37.43 -14.45
C GLY A 84 -9.17 36.01 -13.98
N ASP A 85 -10.39 35.91 -13.40
CA ASP A 85 -10.90 34.62 -12.91
C ASP A 85 -11.11 33.58 -14.03
N ALA A 86 -11.44 34.03 -15.24
CA ALA A 86 -11.72 33.14 -16.37
C ALA A 86 -10.47 32.56 -17.03
N LEU A 87 -9.28 33.07 -16.73
CA LEU A 87 -8.03 32.57 -17.29
C LEU A 87 -7.66 31.21 -16.68
N ASP A 88 -7.23 30.30 -17.53
CA ASP A 88 -6.77 28.98 -17.12
C ASP A 88 -5.29 29.06 -16.71
N ARG A 89 -5.03 28.88 -15.42
CA ARG A 89 -3.66 28.87 -14.84
C ARG A 89 -2.82 27.73 -15.38
N ALA A 90 -3.42 26.63 -15.78
CA ALA A 90 -2.73 25.51 -16.39
C ALA A 90 -2.10 25.84 -17.74
N GLU A 91 -2.61 26.88 -18.44
CA GLU A 91 -2.08 27.39 -19.71
C GLU A 91 -0.97 28.45 -19.55
N GLY A 92 -0.53 28.76 -18.33
CA GLY A 92 0.54 29.71 -18.07
C GLY A 92 0.13 31.19 -18.13
N ASN A 93 -1.16 31.52 -18.04
CA ASN A 93 -1.71 32.88 -18.16
C ASN A 93 -1.64 33.72 -16.87
N VAL A 94 -0.79 33.35 -15.91
CA VAL A 94 -0.72 33.98 -14.57
C VAL A 94 -0.37 35.48 -14.64
N ALA A 95 0.50 35.87 -15.55
CA ALA A 95 0.86 37.28 -15.73
C ALA A 95 -0.30 38.14 -16.27
N GLU A 96 -1.09 37.59 -17.18
CA GLU A 96 -2.28 38.22 -17.73
C GLU A 96 -3.39 38.28 -16.68
N GLU A 97 -3.58 37.21 -15.89
CA GLU A 97 -4.51 37.18 -14.75
C GLU A 97 -4.17 38.29 -13.75
N ALA A 98 -2.91 38.41 -13.34
CA ALA A 98 -2.47 39.46 -12.44
C ALA A 98 -2.69 40.87 -13.01
N ALA A 99 -2.41 41.09 -14.32
CA ALA A 99 -2.62 42.37 -14.98
C ALA A 99 -4.11 42.79 -15.02
N TYR A 100 -5.03 41.83 -15.14
CA TYR A 100 -6.47 42.14 -15.05
C TYR A 100 -6.88 42.55 -13.64
N TYR A 101 -6.39 41.90 -12.59
CA TYR A 101 -6.64 42.33 -11.22
C TYR A 101 -6.00 43.69 -10.90
N GLU A 102 -4.77 43.98 -11.37
CA GLU A 102 -4.13 45.30 -11.24
C GLU A 102 -5.02 46.40 -11.87
N LYS A 103 -5.50 46.17 -13.12
CA LYS A 103 -6.40 47.12 -13.79
C LYS A 103 -7.73 47.30 -13.05
N ALA A 104 -8.27 46.25 -12.46
CA ALA A 104 -9.50 46.36 -11.67
C ALA A 104 -9.27 47.25 -10.44
N LEU A 105 -8.11 47.10 -9.76
CA LEU A 105 -7.74 47.86 -8.56
C LEU A 105 -7.37 49.32 -8.83
N GLU A 106 -6.90 49.63 -10.04
CA GLU A 106 -6.68 51.04 -10.46
C GLU A 106 -8.00 51.83 -10.52
N ILE A 107 -9.12 51.17 -10.81
CA ILE A 107 -10.43 51.82 -10.93
C ILE A 107 -11.12 51.89 -9.56
N VAL A 108 -11.22 50.76 -8.87
CA VAL A 108 -11.89 50.66 -7.57
C VAL A 108 -11.13 49.65 -6.70
N PRO A 109 -10.92 49.88 -5.40
CA PRO A 109 -10.46 48.88 -4.46
C PRO A 109 -11.48 47.74 -4.41
N ASN A 110 -11.38 46.81 -5.36
CA ASN A 110 -12.27 45.65 -5.43
C ASN A 110 -11.78 44.61 -4.45
N LEU A 111 -12.62 44.28 -3.49
CA LEU A 111 -12.37 43.32 -2.40
C LEU A 111 -11.82 41.99 -2.89
N TYR A 112 -12.41 41.48 -3.97
CA TYR A 112 -12.06 40.17 -4.54
C TYR A 112 -10.71 40.20 -5.27
N SER A 113 -10.45 41.24 -6.05
CA SER A 113 -9.18 41.41 -6.76
C SER A 113 -8.00 41.58 -5.83
N LEU A 114 -8.17 42.24 -4.66
CA LEU A 114 -7.12 42.35 -3.65
C LEU A 114 -6.62 41.00 -3.16
N LYS A 115 -7.55 40.14 -2.75
CA LYS A 115 -7.24 38.79 -2.24
C LYS A 115 -6.58 37.91 -3.31
N ASN A 116 -7.13 37.92 -4.51
CA ASN A 116 -6.65 37.04 -5.59
C ASN A 116 -5.27 37.50 -6.09
N LEU A 117 -5.06 38.82 -6.28
CA LEU A 117 -3.76 39.34 -6.66
C LEU A 117 -2.68 39.05 -5.61
N ALA A 118 -3.01 39.22 -4.33
CA ALA A 118 -2.12 38.84 -3.24
C ALA A 118 -1.70 37.36 -3.32
N THR A 119 -2.66 36.48 -3.58
CA THR A 119 -2.41 35.05 -3.72
C THR A 119 -1.53 34.72 -4.93
N LEU A 120 -1.73 35.40 -6.06
CA LEU A 120 -0.88 35.25 -7.25
C LEU A 120 0.57 35.68 -6.97
N TYR A 121 0.79 36.84 -6.39
CA TYR A 121 2.12 37.32 -6.09
C TYR A 121 2.86 36.43 -5.10
N PHE A 122 2.15 35.81 -4.18
CA PHE A 122 2.74 34.87 -3.24
C PHE A 122 3.15 33.55 -3.88
N ARG A 123 2.26 32.97 -4.74
CA ARG A 123 2.43 31.64 -5.30
C ARG A 123 3.33 31.57 -6.53
N TYR A 124 3.46 32.67 -7.28
CA TYR A 124 4.09 32.68 -8.60
C TYR A 124 5.27 33.64 -8.67
N PRO A 125 6.49 33.15 -8.32
CA PRO A 125 7.72 33.99 -8.33
C PRO A 125 8.05 34.60 -9.70
N GLU A 126 7.58 34.01 -10.79
CA GLU A 126 7.76 34.50 -12.16
C GLU A 126 7.12 35.89 -12.39
N LEU A 127 6.19 36.30 -11.55
CA LEU A 127 5.62 37.65 -11.59
C LEU A 127 6.60 38.74 -11.08
N ASN A 128 7.77 38.36 -10.56
CA ASN A 128 8.81 39.28 -10.05
C ASN A 128 8.27 40.33 -9.07
N LYS A 129 7.30 39.98 -8.25
CA LYS A 129 6.78 40.84 -7.17
C LYS A 129 7.31 40.34 -5.83
N PRO A 130 7.69 41.24 -4.90
CA PRO A 130 8.11 40.83 -3.58
C PRO A 130 6.93 40.20 -2.81
N LYS A 131 7.18 39.13 -2.10
CA LYS A 131 6.13 38.40 -1.33
C LYS A 131 5.52 39.30 -0.22
N GLU A 132 6.29 40.26 0.31
CA GLU A 132 5.81 41.23 1.29
C GLU A 132 4.61 42.03 0.78
N LEU A 133 4.56 42.30 -0.52
CA LEU A 133 3.42 42.97 -1.14
C LEU A 133 2.13 42.14 -1.03
N SER A 134 2.26 40.80 -1.00
CA SER A 134 1.11 39.90 -0.82
C SER A 134 0.50 40.10 0.58
N PHE A 135 1.31 40.18 1.60
CA PHE A 135 0.83 40.43 2.97
C PHE A 135 0.12 41.79 3.08
N GLU A 136 0.70 42.86 2.51
CA GLU A 136 0.03 44.16 2.48
C GLU A 136 -1.32 44.13 1.74
N LEU A 137 -1.40 43.40 0.65
CA LEU A 137 -2.64 43.26 -0.12
C LEU A 137 -3.69 42.43 0.64
N TRP A 138 -3.32 41.35 1.34
CA TRP A 138 -4.23 40.59 2.19
C TRP A 138 -4.72 41.42 3.39
N GLU A 139 -3.85 42.21 4.02
CA GLU A 139 -4.26 43.17 5.09
C GLU A 139 -5.27 44.19 4.55
N LYS A 140 -5.00 44.77 3.37
CA LYS A 140 -5.94 45.69 2.71
C LYS A 140 -7.28 44.98 2.39
N ALA A 141 -7.24 43.72 1.94
CA ALA A 141 -8.44 42.93 1.69
C ALA A 141 -9.25 42.69 2.97
N TRP A 142 -8.59 42.37 4.08
CA TRP A 142 -9.21 42.26 5.39
C TRP A 142 -9.90 43.56 5.82
N HIS A 143 -9.20 44.67 5.80
CA HIS A 143 -9.76 46.00 6.15
C HIS A 143 -10.90 46.42 5.23
N ALA A 144 -10.94 45.88 4.04
CA ALA A 144 -12.04 46.09 3.09
C ALA A 144 -13.22 45.14 3.29
N GLY A 145 -13.15 44.18 4.24
CA GLY A 145 -14.24 43.26 4.58
C GLY A 145 -14.12 41.85 3.99
N VAL A 146 -12.96 41.49 3.45
CA VAL A 146 -12.70 40.10 3.00
C VAL A 146 -12.14 39.31 4.17
N TRP A 147 -13.02 38.75 4.99
CA TRP A 147 -12.65 38.07 6.24
C TRP A 147 -11.74 36.85 6.01
N SER A 148 -11.89 36.15 4.89
CA SER A 148 -11.02 35.04 4.52
C SER A 148 -9.54 35.42 4.28
N ALA A 149 -9.21 36.70 4.18
CA ALA A 149 -7.83 37.16 4.11
C ALA A 149 -7.04 36.83 5.39
N ALA A 150 -7.72 36.79 6.54
CA ALA A 150 -7.11 36.37 7.81
C ALA A 150 -6.57 34.93 7.76
N ASN A 151 -7.23 34.04 7.05
CA ASN A 151 -6.77 32.66 6.86
C ASN A 151 -5.42 32.62 6.13
N PHE A 152 -5.28 33.42 5.05
CA PHE A 152 -4.03 33.50 4.29
C PHE A 152 -2.90 34.11 5.12
N LEU A 153 -3.17 35.19 5.84
CA LEU A 153 -2.20 35.80 6.72
C LEU A 153 -1.77 34.87 7.85
N GLY A 154 -2.74 34.25 8.53
CA GLY A 154 -2.48 33.33 9.62
C GLY A 154 -1.72 32.08 9.19
N TYR A 155 -2.06 31.52 8.04
CA TYR A 155 -1.36 30.34 7.49
C TYR A 155 0.08 30.70 7.06
N ASN A 156 0.26 31.79 6.28
CA ASN A 156 1.58 32.10 5.72
C ASN A 156 2.57 32.61 6.76
N TYR A 157 2.12 33.20 7.88
CA TYR A 157 3.01 33.50 9.01
C TYR A 157 3.49 32.28 9.80
N GLN A 158 3.03 31.05 9.45
CA GLN A 158 3.55 29.79 9.98
C GLN A 158 4.65 29.18 9.11
N GLU A 159 4.82 29.63 7.86
CA GLU A 159 5.84 29.13 6.94
C GLU A 159 7.25 29.56 7.39
N GLU A 160 8.24 28.66 7.25
CA GLU A 160 9.62 28.88 7.73
C GLU A 160 10.23 30.20 7.28
N GLU A 161 9.94 30.64 6.04
CA GLU A 161 10.47 31.87 5.44
C GLU A 161 9.93 33.14 6.14
N TRP A 162 8.71 33.07 6.70
CA TRP A 162 7.98 34.24 7.25
C TRP A 162 7.57 34.03 8.71
N LEU A 163 8.19 33.08 9.39
CA LEU A 163 7.78 32.58 10.69
C LEU A 163 7.62 33.71 11.74
N ASP A 164 6.36 34.04 12.01
CA ASP A 164 5.94 34.96 13.09
C ASP A 164 4.69 34.39 13.74
N MET A 165 4.88 33.38 14.60
CA MET A 165 3.78 32.66 15.26
C MET A 165 2.83 33.58 16.05
N PRO A 166 3.31 34.64 16.79
CA PRO A 166 2.41 35.59 17.40
C PRO A 166 1.47 36.29 16.41
N LYS A 167 1.95 36.69 15.24
CA LYS A 167 1.11 37.29 14.19
C LYS A 167 0.19 36.26 13.56
N ALA A 168 0.67 35.02 13.33
CA ALA A 168 -0.16 33.94 12.84
C ALA A 168 -1.38 33.76 13.76
N ILE A 169 -1.14 33.60 15.05
CA ILE A 169 -2.20 33.46 16.06
C ILE A 169 -3.15 34.67 16.05
N GLU A 170 -2.61 35.92 16.05
CA GLU A 170 -3.42 37.14 16.02
C GLU A 170 -4.39 37.15 14.81
N TRP A 171 -3.88 36.80 13.61
CA TRP A 171 -4.70 36.82 12.41
C TRP A 171 -5.74 35.68 12.40
N LEU A 172 -5.36 34.49 12.88
CA LEU A 172 -6.32 33.37 13.00
C LEU A 172 -7.40 33.66 14.06
N GLU A 173 -7.06 34.30 15.18
CA GLU A 173 -8.06 34.73 16.18
C GLU A 173 -9.03 35.76 15.58
N LYS A 174 -8.53 36.70 14.77
CA LYS A 174 -9.42 37.60 14.01
C LYS A 174 -10.31 36.86 13.04
N GLY A 175 -9.77 35.90 12.28
CA GLY A 175 -10.57 35.07 11.36
C GLY A 175 -11.67 34.29 12.07
N MET A 176 -11.32 33.63 13.16
CA MET A 176 -12.27 32.86 13.99
C MET A 176 -13.41 33.76 14.53
N LEU A 177 -13.10 35.01 14.91
CA LEU A 177 -14.12 35.97 15.40
C LEU A 177 -15.17 36.31 14.32
N TYR A 178 -14.80 36.27 13.04
CA TYR A 178 -15.69 36.55 11.92
C TYR A 178 -16.24 35.27 11.24
N CYS A 179 -16.31 34.18 12.00
CA CYS A 179 -16.87 32.89 11.56
C CYS A 179 -16.16 32.25 10.36
N GLU A 180 -14.83 32.39 10.34
CA GLU A 180 -13.99 31.65 9.39
C GLU A 180 -13.55 30.33 10.04
N PRO A 181 -14.22 29.21 9.76
CA PRO A 181 -14.00 27.94 10.49
C PRO A 181 -12.62 27.35 10.22
N TYR A 182 -12.01 27.65 9.08
CA TYR A 182 -10.61 27.30 8.79
C TYR A 182 -9.65 27.92 9.80
N SER A 183 -9.84 29.20 10.15
CA SER A 183 -9.02 29.86 11.19
C SER A 183 -9.14 29.19 12.55
N ALA A 184 -10.34 28.75 12.92
CA ALA A 184 -10.54 28.02 14.17
C ALA A 184 -9.79 26.67 14.14
N TYR A 185 -9.81 25.96 13.02
CA TYR A 185 -9.10 24.70 12.85
C TYR A 185 -7.57 24.88 12.95
N GLU A 186 -6.98 25.85 12.25
CA GLU A 186 -5.55 26.14 12.31
C GLU A 186 -5.10 26.56 13.72
N LEU A 187 -5.88 27.42 14.40
CA LEU A 187 -5.63 27.76 15.80
C LEU A 187 -5.65 26.52 16.71
N ALA A 188 -6.57 25.60 16.47
CA ALA A 188 -6.62 24.36 17.20
C ALA A 188 -5.34 23.55 17.03
N LEU A 189 -4.83 23.41 15.81
CA LEU A 189 -3.58 22.69 15.54
C LEU A 189 -2.39 23.35 16.27
N ILE A 190 -2.28 24.69 16.24
CA ILE A 190 -1.24 25.41 16.97
C ILE A 190 -1.35 25.14 18.48
N TYR A 191 -2.54 25.31 19.08
CA TYR A 191 -2.70 25.15 20.53
C TYR A 191 -2.60 23.69 21.00
N LEU A 192 -2.82 22.70 20.14
CA LEU A 192 -2.74 21.30 20.53
C LEU A 192 -1.35 20.68 20.30
N TYR A 193 -0.64 21.08 19.26
CA TYR A 193 0.56 20.38 18.79
C TYR A 193 1.84 21.20 18.70
N ASN A 194 1.77 22.54 18.82
CA ASN A 194 2.98 23.35 18.86
C ASN A 194 3.48 23.49 20.31
N ASP A 195 4.68 22.99 20.61
CA ASP A 195 5.19 22.90 21.98
C ASP A 195 5.30 24.26 22.67
N GLU A 196 5.62 25.36 21.94
CA GLU A 196 5.77 26.70 22.51
C GLU A 196 4.44 27.36 22.86
N TYR A 197 3.39 27.07 22.06
CA TYR A 197 2.06 27.69 22.20
C TYR A 197 1.01 26.72 22.75
N LYS A 198 1.43 25.53 23.22
CA LYS A 198 0.53 24.45 23.63
C LYS A 198 -0.45 24.90 24.72
N ASN A 199 -1.73 24.78 24.40
CA ASN A 199 -2.84 25.04 25.32
C ASN A 199 -4.04 24.18 24.92
N VAL A 200 -4.14 23.00 25.53
CA VAL A 200 -5.16 21.99 25.19
C VAL A 200 -6.59 22.54 25.34
N GLU A 201 -6.85 23.33 26.37
CA GLU A 201 -8.19 23.91 26.61
C GLU A 201 -8.59 24.86 25.47
N ARG A 202 -7.69 25.77 25.06
CA ARG A 202 -7.95 26.65 23.90
C ARG A 202 -8.08 25.87 22.61
N GLY A 203 -7.23 24.87 22.39
CA GLY A 203 -7.30 24.04 21.18
C GLY A 203 -8.65 23.32 21.07
N LEU A 204 -9.13 22.73 22.16
CA LEU A 204 -10.45 22.09 22.20
C LEU A 204 -11.59 23.10 22.03
N MET A 205 -11.47 24.31 22.56
CA MET A 205 -12.45 25.38 22.33
C MET A 205 -12.53 25.73 20.83
N CYS A 206 -11.40 25.82 20.15
CA CYS A 206 -11.36 26.08 18.71
C CYS A 206 -12.00 24.92 17.89
N LEU A 207 -11.73 23.66 18.24
CA LEU A 207 -12.37 22.52 17.59
C LEU A 207 -13.89 22.45 17.86
N ASN A 208 -14.33 22.79 19.08
CA ASN A 208 -15.76 22.89 19.36
C ASN A 208 -16.43 24.01 18.54
N ARG A 209 -15.72 25.11 18.28
CA ARG A 209 -16.20 26.13 17.35
C ARG A 209 -16.35 25.58 15.94
N CYS A 210 -15.41 24.75 15.45
CA CYS A 210 -15.55 24.05 14.18
C CYS A 210 -16.79 23.15 14.14
N VAL A 211 -17.14 22.50 15.27
CA VAL A 211 -18.37 21.69 15.36
C VAL A 211 -19.63 22.55 15.27
N GLU A 212 -19.62 23.76 15.87
CA GLU A 212 -20.73 24.72 15.77
C GLU A 212 -20.91 25.28 14.36
N ASP A 213 -19.80 25.49 13.66
CA ASP A 213 -19.77 26.06 12.31
C ASP A 213 -19.84 24.98 11.19
N ASP A 214 -20.12 23.71 11.55
CA ASP A 214 -20.24 22.55 10.65
C ASP A 214 -19.00 22.30 9.78
N TYR A 215 -17.82 22.60 10.30
CA TYR A 215 -16.55 22.43 9.58
C TYR A 215 -16.01 21.00 9.75
N ILE A 216 -16.10 20.22 8.67
CA ILE A 216 -15.85 18.77 8.65
C ILE A 216 -14.47 18.42 9.22
N GLN A 217 -13.38 19.10 8.78
CA GLN A 217 -12.02 18.79 9.22
C GLN A 217 -11.83 18.98 10.72
N GLY A 218 -12.44 20.02 11.30
CA GLY A 218 -12.40 20.25 12.74
C GLY A 218 -13.22 19.23 13.52
N ILE A 219 -14.36 18.80 12.98
CA ILE A 219 -15.21 17.76 13.58
C ILE A 219 -14.45 16.41 13.60
N GLU A 220 -13.84 16.03 12.47
CA GLU A 220 -13.01 14.82 12.37
C GLU A 220 -11.78 14.89 13.26
N GLY A 221 -11.13 16.06 13.35
CA GLY A 221 -10.00 16.30 14.25
C GLY A 221 -10.38 16.09 15.71
N LEU A 222 -11.53 16.61 16.15
CA LEU A 222 -12.04 16.41 17.52
C LEU A 222 -12.42 14.95 17.78
N ALA A 223 -13.03 14.27 16.79
CA ALA A 223 -13.34 12.85 16.87
C ALA A 223 -12.08 12.01 17.08
N ASN A 224 -10.99 12.35 16.37
CA ASN A 224 -9.69 11.67 16.51
C ASN A 224 -9.08 11.85 17.92
N ILE A 225 -9.21 13.03 18.51
CA ILE A 225 -8.73 13.31 19.86
C ILE A 225 -9.46 12.46 20.89
N TYR A 226 -10.79 12.34 20.79
CA TYR A 226 -11.56 11.47 21.68
C TYR A 226 -11.29 9.99 21.43
N PHE A 227 -11.00 9.60 20.20
CA PHE A 227 -10.64 8.23 19.85
C PHE A 227 -9.28 7.82 20.44
N ASN A 228 -8.25 8.67 20.28
CA ASN A 228 -6.88 8.36 20.70
C ASN A 228 -6.69 8.46 22.23
N GLY A 229 -7.40 9.36 22.89
CA GLY A 229 -7.23 9.60 24.31
C GLY A 229 -5.93 10.35 24.71
N ASP A 230 -5.21 10.92 23.75
CA ASP A 230 -3.89 11.54 23.99
C ASP A 230 -3.95 12.89 24.70
N LEU A 231 -4.95 13.70 24.40
CA LEU A 231 -5.13 15.06 24.92
C LEU A 231 -6.28 15.19 25.93
N VAL A 232 -7.24 14.29 25.84
CA VAL A 232 -8.39 14.13 26.74
C VAL A 232 -8.59 12.64 27.00
N PRO A 233 -9.30 12.23 28.05
CA PRO A 233 -9.65 10.82 28.23
C PRO A 233 -10.39 10.28 27.01
N GLU A 234 -10.04 9.05 26.62
CA GLU A 234 -10.68 8.34 25.52
C GLU A 234 -12.21 8.29 25.73
N ASP A 235 -12.95 8.63 24.67
CA ASP A 235 -14.42 8.53 24.64
C ASP A 235 -14.89 8.10 23.24
N MET A 236 -15.04 6.78 23.07
CA MET A 236 -15.48 6.17 21.81
C MET A 236 -16.89 6.60 21.39
N ASN A 237 -17.78 6.85 22.36
CA ASN A 237 -19.13 7.29 22.06
C ASN A 237 -19.13 8.73 21.54
N ARG A 238 -18.35 9.60 22.15
CA ARG A 238 -18.21 10.98 21.69
C ARG A 238 -17.52 11.04 20.31
N ALA A 239 -16.49 10.24 20.08
CA ALA A 239 -15.86 10.11 18.76
C ALA A 239 -16.88 9.67 17.69
N LYS A 240 -17.70 8.66 18.00
CA LYS A 240 -18.78 8.19 17.13
C LYS A 240 -19.79 9.29 16.81
N GLU A 241 -20.33 10.01 17.81
CA GLU A 241 -21.29 11.11 17.61
C GLU A 241 -20.75 12.18 16.66
N LEU A 242 -19.47 12.55 16.81
CA LEU A 242 -18.80 13.53 15.95
C LEU A 242 -18.63 13.01 14.52
N LEU A 243 -18.24 11.74 14.35
CA LEU A 243 -18.14 11.12 13.03
C LEU A 243 -19.51 11.03 12.35
N GLU A 244 -20.57 10.67 13.09
CA GLU A 244 -21.95 10.66 12.57
C GLU A 244 -22.37 12.05 12.09
N LYS A 245 -22.06 13.12 12.85
CA LYS A 245 -22.29 14.50 12.40
C LYS A 245 -21.50 14.83 11.13
N ALA A 246 -20.23 14.45 11.04
CA ALA A 246 -19.45 14.68 9.82
C ALA A 246 -20.00 13.91 8.61
N ILE A 247 -20.55 12.72 8.82
CA ILE A 247 -21.25 11.93 7.75
C ILE A 247 -22.50 12.64 7.27
N GLU A 248 -23.29 13.22 8.16
CA GLU A 248 -24.49 14.02 7.81
C GLU A 248 -24.11 15.24 6.95
N LEU A 249 -22.93 15.82 7.19
CA LEU A 249 -22.36 16.91 6.41
C LEU A 249 -21.69 16.45 5.09
N GLY A 250 -21.68 15.14 4.81
CA GLY A 250 -21.16 14.58 3.56
C GLY A 250 -19.72 14.08 3.62
N SER A 251 -19.13 13.86 4.81
CA SER A 251 -17.79 13.30 4.92
C SER A 251 -17.77 11.80 4.63
N GLY A 252 -17.13 11.42 3.52
CA GLY A 252 -16.84 10.03 3.19
C GLY A 252 -15.71 9.44 4.07
N SER A 253 -14.74 10.27 4.51
CA SER A 253 -13.66 9.85 5.42
C SER A 253 -14.18 9.49 6.81
N ALA A 254 -15.13 10.27 7.35
CA ALA A 254 -15.78 9.95 8.61
C ALA A 254 -16.57 8.63 8.54
N ALA A 255 -17.28 8.40 7.43
CA ALA A 255 -18.00 7.15 7.23
C ALA A 255 -17.04 5.95 7.15
N TYR A 256 -15.94 6.06 6.41
CA TYR A 256 -14.90 5.06 6.35
C TYR A 256 -14.34 4.75 7.75
N ARG A 257 -13.99 5.81 8.52
CA ARG A 257 -13.44 5.65 9.86
C ARG A 257 -14.41 4.97 10.82
N LEU A 258 -15.69 5.31 10.76
CA LEU A 258 -16.71 4.68 11.59
C LEU A 258 -16.90 3.20 11.23
N GLY A 259 -16.86 2.86 9.94
CA GLY A 259 -16.82 1.47 9.47
C GLY A 259 -15.62 0.71 10.03
N TRP A 260 -14.43 1.32 10.00
CA TRP A 260 -13.21 0.74 10.58
C TRP A 260 -13.31 0.54 12.12
N MET A 261 -13.94 1.47 12.83
CA MET A 261 -14.16 1.31 14.28
C MET A 261 -15.06 0.12 14.60
N TYR A 262 -16.09 -0.15 13.80
CA TYR A 262 -16.92 -1.36 13.94
C TYR A 262 -16.16 -2.64 13.54
N GLU A 263 -15.37 -2.59 12.48
CA GLU A 263 -14.52 -3.71 12.01
C GLU A 263 -13.54 -4.17 13.10
N ARG A 264 -13.00 -3.22 13.88
CA ARG A 264 -12.03 -3.48 14.97
C ARG A 264 -12.65 -3.74 16.34
N GLY A 265 -13.98 -3.64 16.47
CA GLY A 265 -14.66 -3.84 17.74
C GLY A 265 -14.49 -2.70 18.76
N PHE A 266 -14.10 -1.47 18.32
CA PHE A 266 -13.98 -0.33 19.25
C PHE A 266 -15.33 0.18 19.76
N LEU A 267 -16.41 -0.14 19.08
CA LEU A 267 -17.78 0.30 19.42
C LEU A 267 -18.69 -0.85 19.89
N SER A 268 -18.14 -2.06 20.04
CA SER A 268 -18.85 -3.28 20.43
C SER A 268 -17.89 -4.23 21.12
N GLU A 269 -18.39 -5.22 21.85
CA GLU A 269 -17.55 -6.23 22.52
C GLU A 269 -16.75 -7.10 21.53
N GLU A 270 -17.31 -7.28 20.32
CA GLU A 270 -16.72 -8.06 19.23
C GLU A 270 -16.78 -7.25 17.91
N PRO A 271 -15.92 -7.54 16.91
CA PRO A 271 -16.01 -6.95 15.59
C PRO A 271 -17.39 -7.11 14.95
N ASP A 272 -17.97 -6.01 14.46
CA ASP A 272 -19.27 -6.01 13.78
C ASP A 272 -19.07 -5.73 12.27
N TYR A 273 -18.78 -6.79 11.53
CA TYR A 273 -18.50 -6.71 10.08
C TYR A 273 -19.74 -6.29 9.27
N VAL A 274 -20.95 -6.50 9.77
CA VAL A 274 -22.18 -6.08 9.08
C VAL A 274 -22.32 -4.57 9.13
N LYS A 275 -22.21 -3.98 10.33
CA LYS A 275 -22.22 -2.51 10.47
C LYS A 275 -21.01 -1.86 9.81
N ALA A 276 -19.84 -2.49 9.88
CA ALA A 276 -18.67 -2.00 9.18
C ALA A 276 -18.95 -1.85 7.67
N LEU A 277 -19.55 -2.86 7.05
CA LEU A 277 -19.93 -2.82 5.64
C LEU A 277 -20.94 -1.71 5.35
N GLU A 278 -21.98 -1.52 6.17
CA GLU A 278 -22.95 -0.43 6.01
C GLU A 278 -22.29 0.95 5.94
N PHE A 279 -21.32 1.20 6.83
CA PHE A 279 -20.58 2.46 6.83
C PHE A 279 -19.56 2.57 5.70
N TYR A 280 -18.94 1.49 5.26
CA TYR A 280 -18.09 1.49 4.06
C TYR A 280 -18.91 1.75 2.79
N GLU A 281 -20.12 1.18 2.67
CA GLU A 281 -21.05 1.50 1.58
C GLU A 281 -21.47 2.97 1.62
N LYS A 282 -21.70 3.52 2.82
CA LYS A 282 -21.97 4.95 2.99
C LYS A 282 -20.77 5.79 2.53
N ALA A 283 -19.54 5.43 2.91
CA ALA A 283 -18.31 6.09 2.47
C ALA A 283 -18.19 6.05 0.93
N ALA A 284 -18.42 4.90 0.31
CA ALA A 284 -18.43 4.73 -1.13
C ALA A 284 -19.48 5.61 -1.80
N SER A 285 -20.70 5.70 -1.24
CA SER A 285 -21.77 6.58 -1.75
C SER A 285 -21.42 8.07 -1.70
N LEU A 286 -20.47 8.44 -0.82
CA LEU A 286 -19.89 9.78 -0.69
C LEU A 286 -18.57 9.94 -1.47
N ASN A 287 -18.33 9.08 -2.48
CA ASN A 287 -17.15 9.08 -3.35
C ASN A 287 -15.81 8.95 -2.60
N ASN A 288 -15.80 8.26 -1.47
CA ASN A 288 -14.56 7.94 -0.78
C ASN A 288 -13.90 6.68 -1.40
N ALA A 289 -12.68 6.82 -1.90
CA ALA A 289 -11.96 5.74 -2.58
C ALA A 289 -11.65 4.55 -1.65
N ASP A 290 -11.29 4.82 -0.39
CA ASP A 290 -11.03 3.78 0.60
C ASP A 290 -12.32 3.04 0.97
N GLY A 291 -13.45 3.74 1.02
CA GLY A 291 -14.78 3.14 1.17
C GLY A 291 -15.09 2.15 0.06
N TYR A 292 -14.86 2.52 -1.20
CA TYR A 292 -14.99 1.60 -2.33
C TYR A 292 -14.06 0.40 -2.19
N CYS A 293 -12.80 0.59 -1.82
CA CYS A 293 -11.83 -0.51 -1.61
C CYS A 293 -12.28 -1.47 -0.52
N ARG A 294 -12.82 -0.96 0.60
CA ARG A 294 -13.28 -1.81 1.70
C ARG A 294 -14.53 -2.62 1.34
N VAL A 295 -15.51 -1.99 0.68
CA VAL A 295 -16.69 -2.72 0.18
C VAL A 295 -16.24 -3.85 -0.76
N ALA A 296 -15.32 -3.55 -1.69
CA ALA A 296 -14.78 -4.55 -2.60
C ALA A 296 -14.10 -5.71 -1.86
N LEU A 297 -13.25 -5.42 -0.88
CA LEU A 297 -12.56 -6.42 -0.05
C LEU A 297 -13.54 -7.30 0.72
N TYR A 298 -14.59 -6.71 1.29
CA TYR A 298 -15.63 -7.44 2.02
C TYR A 298 -16.40 -8.40 1.11
N LEU A 299 -16.72 -7.97 -0.11
CA LEU A 299 -17.39 -8.80 -1.12
C LEU A 299 -16.45 -9.89 -1.67
N ALA A 300 -15.15 -9.61 -1.82
CA ALA A 300 -14.17 -10.61 -2.27
C ALA A 300 -14.03 -11.76 -1.27
N ASN A 301 -13.96 -11.43 0.02
CA ASN A 301 -13.67 -12.42 1.07
C ASN A 301 -14.93 -12.94 1.78
N GLY A 302 -16.07 -12.24 1.67
CA GLY A 302 -17.31 -12.62 2.32
C GLY A 302 -17.33 -12.35 3.83
N TYR A 303 -16.60 -11.34 4.33
CA TYR A 303 -16.51 -11.03 5.77
C TYR A 303 -17.87 -10.71 6.42
N SER A 304 -18.82 -10.14 5.67
CA SER A 304 -20.19 -9.90 6.13
C SER A 304 -21.16 -11.06 5.86
N GLY A 305 -20.64 -12.23 5.46
CA GLY A 305 -21.44 -13.42 5.10
C GLY A 305 -21.87 -13.48 3.64
N VAL A 306 -21.58 -12.47 2.82
CA VAL A 306 -21.87 -12.42 1.38
C VAL A 306 -20.56 -12.33 0.60
N LYS A 307 -20.31 -13.31 -0.26
CA LYS A 307 -19.18 -13.30 -1.20
C LYS A 307 -19.69 -13.05 -2.62
N ASP A 308 -19.23 -11.97 -3.26
CA ASP A 308 -19.59 -11.58 -4.62
C ASP A 308 -18.38 -10.98 -5.37
N PRO A 309 -17.55 -11.80 -6.00
CA PRO A 309 -16.34 -11.33 -6.67
C PRO A 309 -16.62 -10.43 -7.88
N VAL A 310 -17.80 -10.54 -8.51
CA VAL A 310 -18.18 -9.69 -9.64
C VAL A 310 -18.44 -8.27 -9.17
N LYS A 311 -19.24 -8.10 -8.11
CA LYS A 311 -19.44 -6.78 -7.50
C LYS A 311 -18.17 -6.23 -6.87
N SER A 312 -17.35 -7.07 -6.24
CA SER A 312 -16.04 -6.67 -5.72
C SER A 312 -15.21 -5.97 -6.79
N ARG A 313 -15.11 -6.56 -7.97
CA ARG A 313 -14.43 -5.95 -9.11
C ARG A 313 -15.00 -4.58 -9.47
N GLU A 314 -16.34 -4.45 -9.59
CA GLU A 314 -16.98 -3.17 -9.93
C GLU A 314 -16.66 -2.06 -8.92
N TYR A 315 -16.57 -2.41 -7.63
CA TYR A 315 -16.19 -1.47 -6.59
C TYR A 315 -14.70 -1.10 -6.66
N TYR A 316 -13.81 -2.06 -6.95
CA TYR A 316 -12.39 -1.74 -7.17
C TYR A 316 -12.18 -0.87 -8.42
N GLU A 317 -12.94 -1.11 -9.51
CA GLU A 317 -12.91 -0.26 -10.71
C GLU A 317 -13.24 1.20 -10.38
N LYS A 318 -14.29 1.44 -9.60
CA LYS A 318 -14.64 2.79 -9.13
C LYS A 318 -13.57 3.41 -8.22
N ALA A 319 -12.99 2.64 -7.30
CA ALA A 319 -11.90 3.12 -6.46
C ALA A 319 -10.67 3.51 -7.30
N ALA A 320 -10.34 2.72 -8.32
CA ALA A 320 -9.24 2.98 -9.23
C ALA A 320 -9.47 4.24 -10.10
N GLU A 321 -10.73 4.51 -10.51
CA GLU A 321 -11.11 5.76 -11.18
C GLU A 321 -10.90 6.99 -10.29
N LEU A 322 -11.06 6.84 -8.97
CA LEU A 322 -10.78 7.87 -7.96
C LEU A 322 -9.28 7.95 -7.58
N GLY A 323 -8.40 7.18 -8.24
CA GLY A 323 -6.96 7.24 -8.05
C GLY A 323 -6.41 6.32 -6.94
N ALA A 324 -7.20 5.38 -6.41
CA ALA A 324 -6.72 4.44 -5.40
C ALA A 324 -5.76 3.40 -6.00
N CYS A 325 -4.45 3.58 -5.78
CA CYS A 325 -3.42 2.63 -6.24
C CYS A 325 -3.63 1.20 -5.70
N PHE A 326 -4.09 1.08 -4.45
CA PHE A 326 -4.43 -0.20 -3.85
C PHE A 326 -5.48 -0.95 -4.69
N ALA A 327 -6.53 -0.26 -5.16
CA ALA A 327 -7.57 -0.88 -5.99
C ALA A 327 -7.03 -1.40 -7.33
N LEU A 328 -6.05 -0.70 -7.94
CA LEU A 328 -5.39 -1.17 -9.17
C LEU A 328 -4.65 -2.50 -8.92
N VAL A 329 -3.99 -2.64 -7.78
CA VAL A 329 -3.28 -3.87 -7.39
C VAL A 329 -4.26 -5.00 -7.13
N GLU A 330 -5.35 -4.75 -6.39
CA GLU A 330 -6.37 -5.76 -6.12
C GLU A 330 -7.08 -6.23 -7.41
N LEU A 331 -7.40 -5.31 -8.32
CA LEU A 331 -7.91 -5.65 -9.65
C LEU A 331 -6.93 -6.53 -10.42
N ALA A 332 -5.64 -6.24 -10.33
CA ALA A 332 -4.61 -7.06 -10.97
C ALA A 332 -4.61 -8.49 -10.42
N PHE A 333 -4.77 -8.67 -9.10
CA PHE A 333 -4.92 -10.01 -8.49
C PHE A 333 -6.17 -10.74 -8.98
N LEU A 334 -7.30 -10.04 -9.14
CA LEU A 334 -8.51 -10.66 -9.69
C LEU A 334 -8.27 -11.20 -11.11
N TYR A 335 -7.54 -10.44 -11.97
CA TYR A 335 -7.17 -10.90 -13.31
C TYR A 335 -6.11 -12.02 -13.31
N GLU A 336 -5.21 -12.07 -12.34
CA GLU A 336 -4.23 -13.15 -12.19
C GLU A 336 -4.89 -14.48 -11.80
N ASN A 337 -5.85 -14.41 -10.87
CA ASN A 337 -6.50 -15.59 -10.32
C ASN A 337 -7.70 -16.05 -11.16
N GLY A 338 -8.32 -15.12 -11.89
CA GLY A 338 -9.59 -15.36 -12.59
C GLY A 338 -10.82 -15.26 -11.67
N ASP A 339 -10.70 -14.47 -10.57
CA ASP A 339 -11.77 -14.30 -9.59
C ASP A 339 -12.82 -13.30 -10.10
N GLY A 340 -13.97 -13.80 -10.55
CA GLY A 340 -15.04 -12.95 -11.11
C GLY A 340 -14.75 -12.35 -12.49
N VAL A 341 -13.62 -12.69 -13.10
CA VAL A 341 -13.15 -12.28 -14.44
C VAL A 341 -12.43 -13.44 -15.13
N GLU A 342 -12.27 -13.35 -16.44
CA GLU A 342 -11.38 -14.26 -17.16
C GLU A 342 -9.92 -13.94 -16.81
N LYS A 343 -9.13 -14.97 -16.54
CA LYS A 343 -7.71 -14.85 -16.20
C LYS A 343 -6.94 -14.16 -17.31
N ASN A 344 -6.22 -13.07 -16.98
CA ASN A 344 -5.50 -12.25 -17.95
C ASN A 344 -4.28 -11.55 -17.32
N TYR A 345 -3.10 -12.09 -17.56
CA TYR A 345 -1.84 -11.56 -17.02
C TYR A 345 -1.43 -10.24 -17.66
N GLU A 346 -1.75 -9.99 -18.96
CA GLU A 346 -1.47 -8.74 -19.64
C GLU A 346 -2.26 -7.60 -18.99
N LYS A 347 -3.54 -7.83 -18.69
CA LYS A 347 -4.39 -6.85 -18.02
C LYS A 347 -3.94 -6.59 -16.58
N SER A 348 -3.54 -7.65 -15.86
CA SER A 348 -2.95 -7.52 -14.54
C SER A 348 -1.71 -6.64 -14.57
N PHE A 349 -0.79 -6.90 -15.50
CA PHE A 349 0.44 -6.13 -15.64
C PHE A 349 0.18 -4.66 -15.99
N GLU A 350 -0.80 -4.37 -16.87
CA GLU A 350 -1.23 -2.99 -17.18
C GLU A 350 -1.65 -2.23 -15.91
N LEU A 351 -2.49 -2.87 -15.08
CA LEU A 351 -3.00 -2.27 -13.84
C LEU A 351 -1.90 -2.04 -12.80
N ILE A 352 -1.01 -3.04 -12.61
CA ILE A 352 0.14 -2.93 -11.71
C ILE A 352 1.09 -1.84 -12.17
N SER A 353 1.38 -1.77 -13.49
CA SER A 353 2.25 -0.75 -14.07
C SER A 353 1.69 0.66 -13.83
N LYS A 354 0.38 0.85 -14.02
CA LYS A 354 -0.28 2.12 -13.72
C LYS A 354 -0.15 2.55 -12.25
N ALA A 355 -0.29 1.61 -11.32
CA ALA A 355 -0.09 1.89 -9.89
C ALA A 355 1.39 2.20 -9.58
N ALA A 356 2.33 1.51 -10.21
CA ALA A 356 3.76 1.73 -10.06
C ALA A 356 4.20 3.10 -10.60
N GLU A 357 3.64 3.55 -11.74
CA GLU A 357 3.87 4.88 -12.30
C GLU A 357 3.34 6.01 -11.40
N GLN A 358 2.30 5.74 -10.62
CA GLN A 358 1.78 6.64 -9.59
C GLN A 358 2.61 6.64 -8.30
N GLY A 359 3.70 5.89 -8.25
CA GLY A 359 4.60 5.86 -7.11
C GLY A 359 4.23 4.85 -6.03
N TYR A 360 3.31 3.90 -6.26
CA TYR A 360 2.92 2.93 -5.24
C TYR A 360 4.01 1.84 -5.08
N PRO A 361 4.72 1.77 -3.92
CA PRO A 361 5.94 0.97 -3.78
C PRO A 361 5.70 -0.52 -4.02
N TYR A 362 4.63 -1.10 -3.46
CA TYR A 362 4.30 -2.51 -3.66
C TYR A 362 4.01 -2.84 -5.13
N ALA A 363 3.37 -1.93 -5.88
CA ALA A 363 3.16 -2.13 -7.32
C ALA A 363 4.49 -2.12 -8.10
N MET A 364 5.44 -1.26 -7.72
CA MET A 364 6.79 -1.27 -8.31
C MET A 364 7.49 -2.61 -8.07
N PHE A 365 7.42 -3.16 -6.84
CA PHE A 365 7.92 -4.49 -6.52
C PHE A 365 7.27 -5.56 -7.41
N ARG A 366 5.94 -5.52 -7.57
CA ARG A 366 5.20 -6.46 -8.40
C ARG A 366 5.58 -6.40 -9.89
N VAL A 367 5.82 -5.19 -10.44
CA VAL A 367 6.36 -5.05 -11.82
C VAL A 367 7.70 -5.76 -11.94
N GLY A 368 8.61 -5.56 -10.97
CA GLY A 368 9.89 -6.27 -10.90
C GLY A 368 9.71 -7.79 -10.90
N LEU A 369 8.78 -8.29 -10.10
CA LEU A 369 8.48 -9.73 -9.99
C LEU A 369 7.96 -10.33 -11.32
N TYR A 370 7.10 -9.59 -12.06
CA TYR A 370 6.64 -10.01 -13.39
C TYR A 370 7.79 -10.13 -14.39
N MET A 371 8.72 -9.19 -14.36
CA MET A 371 9.89 -9.18 -15.23
C MET A 371 10.88 -10.28 -14.87
N GLU A 372 11.12 -10.49 -13.57
CA GLU A 372 12.02 -11.56 -13.10
C GLU A 372 11.49 -12.95 -13.48
N LYS A 373 10.18 -13.18 -13.29
CA LYS A 373 9.55 -14.48 -13.59
C LYS A 373 9.21 -14.70 -15.05
N GLY A 374 9.31 -13.67 -15.88
CA GLY A 374 8.91 -13.74 -17.30
C GLY A 374 7.43 -14.12 -17.48
N VAL A 375 6.54 -13.61 -16.65
CA VAL A 375 5.09 -13.94 -16.66
C VAL A 375 4.45 -13.64 -18.01
N LEU A 376 4.96 -12.62 -18.74
CA LEU A 376 4.53 -12.24 -20.09
C LEU A 376 5.41 -12.82 -21.20
N GLY A 377 6.23 -13.84 -20.91
CA GLY A 377 6.98 -14.62 -21.88
C GLY A 377 8.50 -14.43 -21.83
N GLU A 378 9.03 -13.25 -21.53
CA GLU A 378 10.46 -12.97 -21.46
C GLU A 378 10.92 -12.62 -20.05
N VAL A 379 12.00 -13.27 -19.61
CA VAL A 379 12.66 -12.96 -18.34
C VAL A 379 13.59 -11.76 -18.53
N LYS A 380 13.43 -10.71 -17.72
CA LYS A 380 14.14 -9.43 -17.85
C LYS A 380 14.77 -9.04 -16.51
N PRO A 381 15.86 -9.67 -16.11
CA PRO A 381 16.43 -9.51 -14.77
C PRO A 381 16.96 -8.10 -14.50
N GLU A 382 17.54 -7.40 -15.51
CA GLU A 382 18.04 -6.04 -15.33
C GLU A 382 16.90 -5.03 -15.11
N GLU A 383 15.79 -5.20 -15.86
CA GLU A 383 14.60 -4.37 -15.65
C GLU A 383 13.95 -4.66 -14.27
N ALA A 384 13.89 -5.94 -13.87
CA ALA A 384 13.40 -6.35 -12.55
C ALA A 384 14.23 -5.72 -11.43
N PHE A 385 15.56 -5.80 -11.52
CA PHE A 385 16.47 -5.17 -10.58
C PHE A 385 16.22 -3.65 -10.44
N ALA A 386 16.04 -2.94 -11.57
CA ALA A 386 15.77 -1.51 -11.56
C ALA A 386 14.44 -1.17 -10.86
N TRP A 387 13.40 -1.99 -11.04
CA TRP A 387 12.13 -1.80 -10.35
C TRP A 387 12.20 -2.15 -8.86
N TYR A 388 12.90 -3.22 -8.48
CA TYR A 388 13.16 -3.53 -7.07
C TYR A 388 13.93 -2.42 -6.37
N THR A 389 14.90 -1.80 -7.06
CA THR A 389 15.64 -0.66 -6.51
C THR A 389 14.70 0.51 -6.20
N LYS A 390 13.84 0.92 -7.15
CA LYS A 390 12.87 1.99 -6.94
C LYS A 390 11.90 1.69 -5.77
N ALA A 391 11.39 0.46 -5.72
CA ALA A 391 10.48 0.04 -4.67
C ALA A 391 11.16 0.01 -3.28
N ALA A 392 12.40 -0.48 -3.21
CA ALA A 392 13.18 -0.55 -1.98
C ALA A 392 13.62 0.85 -1.49
N GLU A 393 13.92 1.79 -2.39
CA GLU A 393 14.16 3.20 -2.07
C GLU A 393 12.89 3.89 -1.56
N ALA A 394 11.72 3.47 -2.05
CA ALA A 394 10.40 3.87 -1.55
C ALA A 394 9.94 3.05 -0.32
N ASP A 395 10.86 2.33 0.31
CA ASP A 395 10.72 1.66 1.61
C ASP A 395 9.79 0.43 1.63
N ASP A 396 9.55 -0.21 0.48
CA ASP A 396 8.82 -1.48 0.37
C ASP A 396 9.65 -2.65 0.93
N ASN A 397 9.10 -3.41 1.87
CA ASN A 397 9.83 -4.49 2.55
C ASN A 397 10.12 -5.69 1.63
N ASP A 398 9.18 -6.04 0.75
CA ASP A 398 9.35 -7.14 -0.20
C ASP A 398 10.44 -6.81 -1.22
N ALA A 399 10.50 -5.55 -1.65
CA ALA A 399 11.53 -5.06 -2.55
C ALA A 399 12.91 -4.97 -1.86
N ILE A 400 12.98 -4.55 -0.59
CA ILE A 400 14.23 -4.55 0.20
C ILE A 400 14.83 -5.95 0.23
N PHE A 401 14.02 -6.97 0.55
CA PHE A 401 14.46 -8.35 0.53
C PHE A 401 14.85 -8.82 -0.88
N ALA A 402 14.00 -8.55 -1.90
CA ALA A 402 14.27 -8.94 -3.29
C ALA A 402 15.57 -8.31 -3.83
N LEU A 403 15.84 -7.04 -3.50
CA LEU A 403 17.05 -6.35 -3.91
C LEU A 403 18.30 -6.94 -3.23
N GLY A 404 18.23 -7.25 -1.93
CA GLY A 404 19.30 -7.97 -1.22
C GLY A 404 19.61 -9.32 -1.89
N ARG A 405 18.55 -10.07 -2.25
CA ARG A 405 18.68 -11.34 -3.00
C ARG A 405 19.29 -11.14 -4.40
N CYS A 406 18.88 -10.09 -5.13
CA CYS A 406 19.45 -9.78 -6.43
C CYS A 406 20.98 -9.56 -6.34
N TYR A 407 21.45 -8.82 -5.35
CA TYR A 407 22.90 -8.66 -5.13
C TYR A 407 23.59 -9.94 -4.68
N ARG A 408 22.92 -10.77 -3.88
CA ARG A 408 23.48 -12.06 -3.43
C ARG A 408 23.67 -13.05 -4.58
N GLU A 409 22.70 -13.10 -5.51
CA GLU A 409 22.62 -14.10 -6.59
C GLU A 409 23.07 -13.58 -7.96
N GLY A 410 23.38 -12.28 -8.07
CA GLY A 410 23.72 -11.66 -9.35
C GLY A 410 22.52 -11.56 -10.31
N ILE A 411 21.29 -11.39 -9.82
CA ILE A 411 20.09 -11.28 -10.66
C ILE A 411 19.96 -9.84 -11.18
N GLY A 412 20.18 -9.64 -12.48
CA GLY A 412 20.10 -8.32 -13.12
C GLY A 412 21.23 -7.35 -12.70
N THR A 413 22.19 -7.81 -11.94
CA THR A 413 23.37 -7.09 -11.47
C THR A 413 24.53 -8.07 -11.26
N GLU A 414 25.72 -7.56 -10.96
CA GLU A 414 26.83 -8.42 -10.50
C GLU A 414 26.60 -8.88 -9.07
N GLU A 415 27.03 -10.12 -8.76
CA GLU A 415 27.02 -10.64 -7.40
C GLU A 415 27.84 -9.74 -6.47
N ASN A 416 27.25 -9.32 -5.36
CA ASN A 416 27.89 -8.42 -4.39
C ASN A 416 27.33 -8.62 -2.99
N TRP A 417 28.04 -9.40 -2.16
CA TRP A 417 27.65 -9.70 -0.79
C TRP A 417 27.62 -8.45 0.11
N ASP A 418 28.54 -7.48 -0.08
CA ASP A 418 28.53 -6.27 0.74
C ASP A 418 27.24 -5.48 0.53
N ARG A 419 26.81 -5.34 -0.72
CA ARG A 419 25.53 -4.69 -1.06
C ARG A 419 24.32 -5.50 -0.60
N ALA A 420 24.37 -6.82 -0.73
CA ALA A 420 23.30 -7.70 -0.23
C ALA A 420 23.09 -7.49 1.27
N LEU A 421 24.19 -7.47 2.05
CA LEU A 421 24.15 -7.27 3.49
C LEU A 421 23.68 -5.87 3.91
N GLU A 422 24.01 -4.82 3.15
CA GLU A 422 23.45 -3.48 3.36
C GLU A 422 21.91 -3.51 3.32
N TRP A 423 21.33 -4.14 2.29
CA TRP A 423 19.88 -4.22 2.13
C TRP A 423 19.23 -5.16 3.13
N PHE A 424 19.83 -6.33 3.40
CA PHE A 424 19.31 -7.21 4.45
C PHE A 424 19.37 -6.56 5.84
N SER A 425 20.42 -5.74 6.12
CA SER A 425 20.50 -4.99 7.38
C SER A 425 19.38 -3.95 7.48
N LYS A 426 19.08 -3.23 6.38
CA LYS A 426 17.96 -2.28 6.34
C LYS A 426 16.61 -2.99 6.61
N GLY A 427 16.39 -4.17 6.03
CA GLY A 427 15.19 -4.97 6.31
C GLY A 427 15.16 -5.51 7.76
N ALA A 428 16.32 -5.89 8.30
CA ALA A 428 16.42 -6.36 9.67
C ALA A 428 16.18 -5.25 10.72
N GLU A 429 16.57 -3.99 10.44
CA GLU A 429 16.21 -2.82 11.25
C GLU A 429 14.69 -2.64 11.35
N LYS A 430 13.97 -3.01 10.30
CA LYS A 430 12.51 -3.04 10.26
C LYS A 430 11.93 -4.34 10.84
N ASN A 431 12.77 -5.20 11.39
CA ASN A 431 12.39 -6.49 11.95
C ASN A 431 11.76 -7.46 10.91
N GLU A 432 12.19 -7.39 9.64
CA GLU A 432 11.70 -8.28 8.58
C GLU A 432 12.36 -9.67 8.69
N ALA A 433 11.56 -10.71 8.90
CA ALA A 433 12.04 -12.05 9.26
C ALA A 433 12.92 -12.70 8.19
N ARG A 434 12.64 -12.49 6.89
CA ARG A 434 13.46 -13.03 5.78
C ARG A 434 14.83 -12.37 5.77
N CYS A 435 14.91 -11.06 5.97
CA CYS A 435 16.18 -10.33 6.03
C CYS A 435 17.00 -10.71 7.25
N LEU A 436 16.35 -10.89 8.42
CA LEU A 436 17.02 -11.43 9.62
C LEU A 436 17.60 -12.83 9.37
N THR A 437 16.86 -13.69 8.68
CA THR A 437 17.29 -15.04 8.32
C THR A 437 18.51 -15.02 7.39
N GLU A 438 18.49 -14.15 6.36
CA GLU A 438 19.63 -14.00 5.44
C GLU A 438 20.90 -13.50 6.16
N LEU A 439 20.76 -12.54 7.08
CA LEU A 439 21.89 -12.12 7.93
C LEU A 439 22.38 -13.26 8.83
N GLY A 440 21.47 -14.03 9.41
CA GLY A 440 21.81 -15.20 10.19
C GLY A 440 22.65 -16.20 9.39
N MET A 441 22.21 -16.53 8.17
CA MET A 441 22.95 -17.43 7.26
C MET A 441 24.28 -16.82 6.79
N ALA A 442 24.34 -15.51 6.56
CA ALA A 442 25.59 -14.84 6.19
C ALA A 442 26.65 -14.95 7.29
N TYR A 443 26.27 -14.74 8.56
CA TYR A 443 27.18 -14.93 9.70
C TYR A 443 27.48 -16.41 10.02
N GLU A 444 26.58 -17.33 9.70
CA GLU A 444 26.82 -18.79 9.84
C GLU A 444 27.91 -19.26 8.87
N ASN A 445 27.86 -18.78 7.61
CA ASN A 445 28.72 -19.29 6.53
C ASN A 445 29.90 -18.35 6.19
N GLY A 446 30.00 -17.18 6.82
CA GLY A 446 31.05 -16.21 6.52
C GLY A 446 30.86 -15.51 5.14
N ASN A 447 29.63 -15.40 4.64
CA ASN A 447 29.35 -14.81 3.35
C ASN A 447 29.32 -13.28 3.43
N GLY A 448 30.33 -12.60 2.86
CA GLY A 448 30.49 -11.15 2.92
C GLY A 448 30.80 -10.58 4.32
N VAL A 449 30.86 -11.40 5.34
CA VAL A 449 31.20 -11.06 6.73
C VAL A 449 32.07 -12.16 7.34
N GLU A 450 32.79 -11.85 8.41
CA GLU A 450 33.48 -12.87 9.18
C GLU A 450 32.48 -13.81 9.87
N GLU A 451 32.71 -15.12 9.77
CA GLU A 451 31.89 -16.13 10.42
C GLU A 451 31.70 -15.83 11.91
N ASN A 452 30.49 -15.82 12.38
CA ASN A 452 30.14 -15.52 13.76
C ASN A 452 28.89 -16.27 14.21
N PRO A 453 29.04 -17.47 14.79
CA PRO A 453 27.94 -18.30 15.25
C PRO A 453 27.02 -17.61 16.27
N GLN A 454 27.55 -16.73 17.12
CA GLN A 454 26.75 -15.99 18.09
C GLN A 454 25.77 -15.06 17.40
N LYS A 455 26.24 -14.28 16.41
CA LYS A 455 25.38 -13.40 15.63
C LYS A 455 24.39 -14.18 14.75
N ALA A 456 24.84 -15.30 14.18
CA ALA A 456 23.97 -16.19 13.40
C ALA A 456 22.76 -16.62 14.23
N VAL A 457 22.99 -17.12 15.44
CA VAL A 457 21.93 -17.52 16.37
C VAL A 457 21.05 -16.31 16.78
N GLU A 458 21.66 -15.15 17.07
CA GLU A 458 20.90 -13.95 17.46
C GLU A 458 19.90 -13.52 16.37
N TYR A 459 20.35 -13.41 15.13
CA TYR A 459 19.47 -13.01 14.01
C TYR A 459 18.41 -14.09 13.71
N MET A 460 18.81 -15.36 13.75
CA MET A 460 17.91 -16.48 13.51
C MET A 460 16.82 -16.58 14.59
N MET A 461 17.18 -16.34 15.85
CA MET A 461 16.22 -16.31 16.97
C MET A 461 15.18 -15.22 16.78
N LYS A 462 15.61 -13.99 16.43
CA LYS A 462 14.67 -12.87 16.16
C LYS A 462 13.69 -13.20 15.04
N ALA A 463 14.12 -13.90 14.00
CA ALA A 463 13.23 -14.34 12.92
C ALA A 463 12.30 -15.47 13.38
N ALA A 464 12.79 -16.42 14.15
CA ALA A 464 12.03 -17.56 14.67
C ALA A 464 10.94 -17.14 15.66
N GLU A 465 11.18 -16.10 16.47
CA GLU A 465 10.22 -15.51 17.40
C GLU A 465 9.05 -14.82 16.68
N GLN A 466 9.22 -14.45 15.40
CA GLN A 466 8.16 -13.93 14.53
C GLN A 466 7.38 -15.03 13.81
N ASP A 467 7.51 -16.27 14.27
CA ASP A 467 6.87 -17.43 13.67
C ASP A 467 7.32 -17.75 12.23
N TYR A 468 8.54 -17.32 11.84
CA TYR A 468 9.11 -17.64 10.53
C TYR A 468 9.64 -19.08 10.51
N GLY A 469 8.92 -19.97 9.83
CA GLY A 469 9.11 -21.43 9.89
C GLY A 469 10.53 -21.89 9.54
N TYR A 470 11.18 -21.31 8.52
CA TYR A 470 12.55 -21.69 8.17
C TYR A 470 13.56 -21.31 9.26
N ALA A 471 13.39 -20.15 9.90
CA ALA A 471 14.24 -19.75 11.02
C ALA A 471 14.01 -20.66 12.24
N GLN A 472 12.78 -21.08 12.50
CA GLN A 472 12.47 -22.06 13.55
C GLN A 472 13.15 -23.42 13.27
N PHE A 473 13.12 -23.87 12.01
CA PHE A 473 13.85 -25.06 11.61
C PHE A 473 15.37 -24.92 11.87
N LYS A 474 15.98 -23.80 11.48
CA LYS A 474 17.41 -23.54 11.72
C LYS A 474 17.74 -23.44 13.21
N MET A 475 16.84 -22.87 14.03
CA MET A 475 17.01 -22.89 15.49
C MET A 475 17.01 -24.33 16.05
N GLY A 476 16.16 -25.20 15.50
CA GLY A 476 16.20 -26.62 15.80
C GLY A 476 17.55 -27.25 15.46
N ASP A 477 18.11 -26.98 14.28
CA ASP A 477 19.44 -27.46 13.88
C ASP A 477 20.54 -26.92 14.83
N TYR A 478 20.47 -25.65 15.24
CA TYR A 478 21.45 -25.06 16.15
C TYR A 478 21.48 -25.74 17.53
N TYR A 479 20.33 -26.12 18.08
CA TYR A 479 20.25 -26.89 19.31
C TYR A 479 20.58 -28.37 19.10
N PHE A 480 20.30 -28.93 17.93
CA PHE A 480 20.61 -30.34 17.65
C PHE A 480 22.12 -30.59 17.49
N PHE A 481 22.84 -29.69 16.81
CA PHE A 481 24.27 -29.83 16.53
C PHE A 481 25.19 -29.04 17.49
N GLY A 482 24.63 -28.18 18.34
CA GLY A 482 25.37 -27.28 19.19
C GLY A 482 26.06 -26.16 18.39
N CYS A 483 25.42 -25.04 18.14
CA CYS A 483 25.97 -23.91 17.38
C CYS A 483 26.05 -22.65 18.24
N GLY A 484 27.22 -22.01 18.27
CA GLY A 484 27.43 -20.75 19.00
C GLY A 484 27.06 -20.83 20.48
N PRO A 485 26.08 -20.06 20.96
CA PRO A 485 25.62 -20.11 22.35
C PRO A 485 24.66 -21.29 22.63
N CYS A 486 24.17 -21.98 21.60
CA CYS A 486 23.29 -23.14 21.75
C CYS A 486 24.11 -24.35 22.09
N LEU A 487 23.93 -24.90 23.30
CA LEU A 487 24.47 -26.20 23.65
C LEU A 487 23.62 -27.30 23.02
N GLU A 488 24.23 -28.43 22.69
CA GLU A 488 23.51 -29.59 22.17
C GLU A 488 22.39 -30.02 23.13
N ASP A 489 21.14 -29.91 22.67
CA ASP A 489 19.94 -30.23 23.43
C ASP A 489 18.82 -30.70 22.48
N ASN A 490 18.73 -32.00 22.33
CA ASN A 490 17.77 -32.63 21.42
C ASN A 490 16.30 -32.30 21.77
N LYS A 491 16.00 -32.08 23.05
CA LYS A 491 14.65 -31.77 23.49
C LYS A 491 14.25 -30.37 23.02
N THR A 492 15.10 -29.37 23.27
CA THR A 492 14.87 -27.99 22.78
C THR A 492 14.88 -27.96 21.24
N ALA A 493 15.75 -28.77 20.59
CA ALA A 493 15.75 -28.88 19.14
C ALA A 493 14.39 -29.34 18.58
N VAL A 494 13.81 -30.38 19.17
CA VAL A 494 12.49 -30.89 18.74
C VAL A 494 11.38 -29.87 18.98
N GLU A 495 11.40 -29.12 20.09
CA GLU A 495 10.42 -28.06 20.36
C GLU A 495 10.44 -26.98 19.25
N TRP A 496 11.62 -26.62 18.74
CA TRP A 496 11.75 -25.70 17.61
C TRP A 496 11.35 -26.33 16.27
N TYR A 497 11.70 -27.59 16.03
CA TYR A 497 11.23 -28.30 14.84
C TYR A 497 9.71 -28.44 14.82
N GLU A 498 9.05 -28.72 15.96
CA GLU A 498 7.59 -28.79 16.04
C GLU A 498 6.90 -27.46 15.70
N LYS A 499 7.49 -26.31 16.10
CA LYS A 499 7.02 -25.00 15.64
C LYS A 499 7.17 -24.86 14.13
N ALA A 500 8.31 -25.28 13.57
CA ALA A 500 8.53 -25.24 12.13
C ALA A 500 7.59 -26.20 11.37
N VAL A 501 7.22 -27.33 11.97
CA VAL A 501 6.18 -28.24 11.43
C VAL A 501 4.81 -27.59 11.38
N ALA A 502 4.46 -26.76 12.39
CA ALA A 502 3.21 -25.98 12.38
C ALA A 502 3.18 -24.97 11.22
N ASN A 503 4.36 -24.50 10.79
CA ASN A 503 4.57 -23.66 9.61
C ASN A 503 4.85 -24.45 8.33
N GLU A 504 4.48 -25.74 8.30
CA GLU A 504 4.54 -26.61 7.13
C GLU A 504 5.95 -26.77 6.52
N ILE A 505 7.01 -26.70 7.32
CA ILE A 505 8.39 -26.93 6.86
C ILE A 505 8.68 -28.42 6.73
N PRO A 506 8.85 -28.96 5.52
CA PRO A 506 8.99 -30.43 5.34
C PRO A 506 10.26 -30.99 5.97
N MET A 507 11.36 -30.24 5.94
CA MET A 507 12.62 -30.66 6.59
C MET A 507 12.46 -30.82 8.10
N ALA A 508 11.66 -29.96 8.74
CA ALA A 508 11.36 -30.09 10.16
C ALA A 508 10.54 -31.36 10.46
N MET A 509 9.59 -31.73 9.56
CA MET A 509 8.83 -32.96 9.70
C MET A 509 9.74 -34.20 9.67
N LEU A 510 10.76 -34.22 8.79
CA LEU A 510 11.77 -35.29 8.77
C LEU A 510 12.57 -35.32 10.08
N ARG A 511 13.07 -34.16 10.54
CA ARG A 511 13.87 -34.11 11.79
C ARG A 511 13.09 -34.59 13.00
N VAL A 512 11.83 -34.21 13.12
CA VAL A 512 10.96 -34.70 14.20
C VAL A 512 10.69 -36.21 14.04
N GLY A 513 10.47 -36.70 12.81
CA GLY A 513 10.34 -38.13 12.52
C GLY A 513 11.61 -38.91 12.89
N GLU A 514 12.79 -38.43 12.53
CA GLU A 514 14.09 -38.99 12.90
C GLU A 514 14.30 -39.00 14.42
N TYR A 515 13.98 -37.93 15.11
CA TYR A 515 14.08 -37.87 16.57
C TYR A 515 13.27 -38.97 17.24
N TYR A 516 12.01 -39.16 16.88
CA TYR A 516 11.18 -40.22 17.46
C TYR A 516 11.58 -41.62 16.98
N LEU A 517 12.26 -41.72 15.83
CA LEU A 517 12.74 -43.00 15.31
C LEU A 517 13.99 -43.50 16.05
N TYR A 518 14.99 -42.60 16.29
CA TYR A 518 16.30 -43.00 16.80
C TYR A 518 16.43 -42.91 18.31
N ASP A 519 15.35 -42.53 19.02
CA ASP A 519 15.25 -42.61 20.50
C ASP A 519 16.37 -41.87 21.24
N TYR A 520 16.57 -40.61 20.91
CA TYR A 520 17.55 -39.79 21.61
C TYR A 520 17.27 -39.61 23.11
N ASP A 521 16.00 -39.86 23.58
CA ASP A 521 15.57 -39.75 24.98
C ASP A 521 14.84 -41.01 25.51
N SER A 522 15.04 -42.19 24.94
CA SER A 522 14.43 -43.48 25.36
C SER A 522 12.89 -43.59 25.12
N LEU A 523 12.34 -42.88 24.15
CA LEU A 523 10.89 -42.80 23.97
C LEU A 523 10.32 -43.70 22.84
N ASN A 524 11.07 -44.58 22.20
CA ASN A 524 10.64 -45.45 21.09
C ASN A 524 9.16 -45.25 20.61
N GLU A 525 8.88 -44.09 20.01
CA GLU A 525 7.58 -43.65 19.59
C GLU A 525 7.41 -43.87 18.06
N SER A 526 7.55 -45.11 17.61
CA SER A 526 7.49 -45.50 16.19
C SER A 526 6.23 -45.01 15.46
N GLU A 527 5.10 -44.97 16.17
CA GLU A 527 3.84 -44.46 15.58
C GLU A 527 3.91 -42.94 15.31
N LYS A 528 4.55 -42.19 16.19
CA LYS A 528 4.77 -40.73 15.97
C LYS A 528 5.76 -40.51 14.82
N ALA A 529 6.88 -41.26 14.81
CA ALA A 529 7.83 -41.18 13.70
C ALA A 529 7.14 -41.42 12.36
N PHE A 530 6.33 -42.48 12.26
CA PHE A 530 5.54 -42.79 11.07
C PHE A 530 4.60 -41.63 10.69
N ALA A 531 3.90 -41.03 11.68
CA ALA A 531 2.97 -39.93 11.44
C ALA A 531 3.68 -38.68 10.85
N TYR A 532 4.86 -38.34 11.35
CA TYR A 532 5.64 -37.21 10.83
C TYR A 532 6.23 -37.50 9.45
N PHE A 533 6.76 -38.70 9.20
CA PHE A 533 7.24 -39.09 7.88
C PHE A 533 6.08 -39.13 6.86
N LYS A 534 4.88 -39.53 7.28
CA LYS A 534 3.69 -39.47 6.42
C LYS A 534 3.34 -38.04 6.03
N LYS A 535 3.41 -37.08 6.96
CA LYS A 535 3.22 -35.65 6.63
C LYS A 535 4.32 -35.14 5.70
N ALA A 536 5.58 -35.49 5.95
CA ALA A 536 6.68 -35.10 5.08
C ALA A 536 6.51 -35.64 3.65
N ALA A 537 5.97 -36.85 3.49
CA ALA A 537 5.73 -37.48 2.19
C ALA A 537 4.63 -36.81 1.35
N GLU A 538 3.82 -35.90 1.91
CA GLU A 538 2.92 -35.03 1.14
C GLU A 538 3.70 -34.10 0.20
N TYR A 539 4.98 -33.84 0.53
CA TYR A 539 5.97 -33.17 -0.31
C TYR A 539 6.87 -34.24 -0.94
N GLU A 540 6.54 -34.72 -2.10
CA GLU A 540 7.05 -35.93 -2.79
C GLU A 540 8.56 -36.18 -2.66
N TRP A 541 9.40 -35.12 -2.72
CA TRP A 541 10.86 -35.20 -2.53
C TRP A 541 11.25 -35.76 -1.15
N TYR A 542 10.41 -35.57 -0.12
CA TYR A 542 10.66 -35.97 1.28
C TYR A 542 10.01 -37.32 1.63
N SER A 543 9.60 -38.11 0.68
CA SER A 543 8.90 -39.40 0.90
C SER A 543 9.85 -40.55 1.31
N GLU A 544 11.17 -40.36 1.31
CA GLU A 544 12.18 -41.37 1.71
C GLU A 544 11.93 -41.95 3.11
N GLY A 545 11.68 -41.08 4.10
CA GLY A 545 11.45 -41.49 5.49
C GLY A 545 10.24 -42.42 5.63
N LEU A 546 9.19 -42.19 4.85
CA LEU A 546 8.02 -43.10 4.81
C LEU A 546 8.35 -44.44 4.15
N GLY A 547 9.22 -44.43 3.12
CA GLY A 547 9.76 -45.64 2.50
C GLY A 547 10.52 -46.51 3.52
N ILE A 548 11.38 -45.86 4.37
CA ILE A 548 12.09 -46.54 5.46
C ILE A 548 11.13 -47.13 6.48
N CYS A 549 10.05 -46.44 6.84
CA CYS A 549 9.05 -46.93 7.76
C CYS A 549 8.40 -48.22 7.25
N TYR A 550 8.05 -48.30 5.98
CA TYR A 550 7.48 -49.51 5.37
C TYR A 550 8.53 -50.63 5.18
N GLU A 551 9.79 -50.31 4.89
CA GLU A 551 10.87 -51.28 4.78
C GLU A 551 11.16 -51.98 6.12
N MET A 552 11.14 -51.21 7.22
CA MET A 552 11.56 -51.68 8.54
C MET A 552 10.41 -51.98 9.51
N GLY A 553 9.14 -51.78 9.09
CA GLY A 553 7.98 -51.95 9.97
C GLY A 553 7.87 -50.93 11.10
N ILE A 554 8.29 -49.68 10.88
CA ILE A 554 8.32 -48.63 11.91
C ILE A 554 6.96 -47.95 11.99
N GLY A 555 6.21 -48.19 13.07
CA GLY A 555 4.89 -47.61 13.28
C GLY A 555 3.81 -48.10 12.29
N VAL A 556 4.16 -49.09 11.42
CA VAL A 556 3.32 -49.67 10.39
C VAL A 556 3.79 -51.10 10.14
N GLU A 557 2.94 -51.96 9.56
CA GLU A 557 3.37 -53.29 9.11
C GLU A 557 4.38 -53.18 7.96
N GLU A 558 5.42 -54.02 7.98
CA GLU A 558 6.43 -54.10 6.94
C GLU A 558 5.79 -54.41 5.57
N ASN A 559 6.16 -53.60 4.56
CA ASN A 559 5.62 -53.71 3.21
C ASN A 559 6.63 -53.21 2.17
N GLU A 560 7.39 -54.14 1.61
CA GLU A 560 8.42 -53.86 0.60
C GLU A 560 7.86 -53.16 -0.65
N THR A 561 6.62 -53.45 -1.05
CA THR A 561 5.99 -52.80 -2.22
C THR A 561 5.68 -51.33 -1.97
N GLU A 562 5.16 -51.00 -0.81
CA GLU A 562 4.95 -49.58 -0.43
C GLU A 562 6.29 -48.89 -0.21
N ALA A 563 7.30 -49.52 0.41
CA ALA A 563 8.64 -48.99 0.55
C ALA A 563 9.23 -48.61 -0.82
N PHE A 564 9.21 -49.52 -1.79
CA PHE A 564 9.66 -49.28 -3.15
C PHE A 564 8.92 -48.10 -3.81
N LYS A 565 7.63 -48.00 -3.65
CA LYS A 565 6.80 -46.91 -4.19
C LYS A 565 7.26 -45.54 -3.67
N TYR A 566 7.46 -45.41 -2.35
CA TYR A 566 7.88 -44.13 -1.76
C TYR A 566 9.34 -43.80 -2.06
N TYR A 567 10.23 -44.79 -2.17
CA TYR A 567 11.60 -44.56 -2.65
C TYR A 567 11.60 -44.07 -4.10
N THR A 568 10.80 -44.69 -4.97
CA THR A 568 10.70 -44.27 -6.38
C THR A 568 10.12 -42.86 -6.49
N LEU A 569 9.09 -42.53 -5.68
CA LEU A 569 8.51 -41.18 -5.65
C LEU A 569 9.54 -40.12 -5.26
N ALA A 570 10.33 -40.34 -4.22
CA ALA A 570 11.39 -39.42 -3.82
C ALA A 570 12.52 -39.34 -4.88
N ALA A 571 12.88 -40.48 -5.48
CA ALA A 571 13.91 -40.59 -6.51
C ALA A 571 13.54 -39.83 -7.80
N ASP A 572 12.28 -39.96 -8.26
CA ASP A 572 11.74 -39.27 -9.43
C ASP A 572 11.73 -37.73 -9.23
N ASN A 573 11.64 -37.29 -7.98
CA ASN A 573 11.74 -35.90 -7.57
C ASN A 573 13.16 -35.43 -7.20
N GLY A 574 14.19 -36.23 -7.48
CA GLY A 574 15.60 -35.84 -7.39
C GLY A 574 16.30 -36.19 -6.07
N ASN A 575 15.68 -36.95 -5.16
CA ASN A 575 16.33 -37.38 -3.93
C ASN A 575 17.40 -38.46 -4.24
N THR A 576 18.68 -38.10 -4.11
CA THR A 576 19.83 -38.95 -4.47
C THR A 576 19.90 -40.25 -3.66
N THR A 577 19.58 -40.20 -2.34
CA THR A 577 19.57 -41.41 -1.50
C THR A 577 18.47 -42.36 -1.93
N SER A 578 17.31 -41.81 -2.26
CA SER A 578 16.17 -42.61 -2.76
C SER A 578 16.43 -43.19 -4.16
N MET A 579 17.16 -42.49 -5.03
CA MET A 579 17.65 -43.07 -6.31
C MET A 579 18.49 -44.30 -6.07
N TYR A 580 19.43 -44.23 -5.12
CA TYR A 580 20.23 -45.40 -4.72
C TYR A 580 19.36 -46.52 -4.15
N ARG A 581 18.42 -46.24 -3.24
CA ARG A 581 17.51 -47.24 -2.66
C ARG A 581 16.60 -47.88 -3.72
N THR A 582 16.07 -47.10 -4.65
CA THR A 582 15.29 -47.59 -5.79
C THR A 582 16.13 -48.51 -6.68
N GLY A 583 17.39 -48.13 -6.92
CA GLY A 583 18.35 -49.00 -7.60
C GLY A 583 18.57 -50.34 -6.87
N LEU A 584 18.71 -50.32 -5.54
CA LEU A 584 18.81 -51.55 -4.72
C LEU A 584 17.56 -52.40 -4.80
N CYS A 585 16.37 -51.82 -4.77
CA CYS A 585 15.09 -52.55 -4.92
C CYS A 585 15.05 -53.30 -6.25
N TYR A 586 15.41 -52.68 -7.36
CA TYR A 586 15.53 -53.33 -8.65
C TYR A 586 16.65 -54.36 -8.73
N TYR A 587 17.79 -54.09 -8.09
CA TYR A 587 18.93 -54.97 -8.08
C TYR A 587 18.63 -56.29 -7.33
N ASN A 588 17.99 -56.18 -6.17
CA ASN A 588 17.70 -57.35 -5.31
C ASN A 588 16.32 -57.98 -5.60
N GLY A 589 15.41 -57.27 -6.27
CA GLY A 589 14.03 -57.71 -6.48
C GLY A 589 13.18 -57.55 -5.23
N VAL A 590 13.40 -56.51 -4.41
CA VAL A 590 12.67 -56.23 -3.18
C VAL A 590 11.57 -55.22 -3.47
N GLY A 591 10.32 -55.59 -3.17
CA GLY A 591 9.14 -54.74 -3.46
C GLY A 591 8.80 -54.59 -4.94
N VAL A 592 9.69 -55.02 -5.84
CA VAL A 592 9.55 -54.99 -7.29
C VAL A 592 10.24 -56.19 -7.92
N LYS A 593 9.84 -56.52 -9.15
CA LYS A 593 10.53 -57.61 -9.89
C LYS A 593 11.98 -57.19 -10.21
N GLN A 594 12.94 -58.07 -9.91
CA GLN A 594 14.37 -57.83 -10.21
C GLN A 594 14.57 -57.42 -11.67
N ASN A 595 15.32 -56.32 -11.85
CA ASN A 595 15.64 -55.78 -13.17
C ASN A 595 16.99 -55.03 -13.12
N TYR A 596 18.06 -55.68 -13.53
CA TYR A 596 19.40 -55.13 -13.52
C TYR A 596 19.57 -53.90 -14.45
N ALA A 597 18.82 -53.82 -15.55
CA ALA A 597 18.89 -52.65 -16.44
C ALA A 597 18.33 -51.41 -15.76
N GLU A 598 17.20 -51.50 -15.05
CA GLU A 598 16.65 -50.42 -14.27
C GLU A 598 17.56 -50.09 -13.07
N ALA A 599 18.10 -51.09 -12.38
CA ALA A 599 19.07 -50.88 -11.29
C ALA A 599 20.27 -50.09 -11.78
N TYR A 600 20.84 -50.44 -12.95
CA TYR A 600 21.97 -49.74 -13.55
C TYR A 600 21.64 -48.29 -13.83
N ARG A 601 20.46 -48.00 -14.41
CA ARG A 601 19.99 -46.62 -14.67
C ARG A 601 19.91 -45.81 -13.38
N TRP A 602 19.24 -46.28 -12.36
CA TRP A 602 19.09 -45.59 -11.09
C TRP A 602 20.41 -45.37 -10.35
N PHE A 603 21.32 -46.35 -10.36
CA PHE A 603 22.66 -46.16 -9.80
C PHE A 603 23.47 -45.16 -10.62
N THR A 604 23.29 -45.09 -11.95
CA THR A 604 23.96 -44.08 -12.76
C THR A 604 23.47 -42.67 -12.39
N ASP A 605 22.15 -42.48 -12.24
CA ASP A 605 21.58 -41.22 -11.83
C ASP A 605 22.04 -40.81 -10.42
N ALA A 606 22.06 -41.73 -9.47
CA ALA A 606 22.56 -41.49 -8.12
C ALA A 606 24.07 -41.20 -8.08
N ALA A 607 24.89 -41.91 -8.89
CA ALA A 607 26.31 -41.68 -9.00
C ALA A 607 26.65 -40.33 -9.65
N GLY A 608 25.86 -39.90 -10.63
CA GLY A 608 25.95 -38.54 -11.21
C GLY A 608 25.75 -37.44 -10.17
N ASN A 609 25.07 -37.74 -9.07
CA ASN A 609 24.90 -36.87 -7.91
C ASN A 609 25.86 -37.26 -6.75
N GLU A 610 27.01 -37.84 -7.06
CA GLU A 610 28.11 -38.15 -6.14
C GLU A 610 27.76 -39.18 -5.01
N ASN A 611 26.75 -40.02 -5.18
CA ASN A 611 26.43 -41.06 -4.20
C ASN A 611 27.47 -42.19 -4.25
N VAL A 612 28.31 -42.24 -3.24
CA VAL A 612 29.44 -43.21 -3.16
C VAL A 612 28.96 -44.67 -3.18
N ALA A 613 27.84 -44.98 -2.53
CA ALA A 613 27.30 -46.34 -2.55
C ALA A 613 26.79 -46.74 -3.95
N ALA A 614 26.18 -45.83 -4.69
CA ALA A 614 25.75 -46.06 -6.07
C ALA A 614 26.96 -46.27 -6.99
N ILE A 615 28.04 -45.49 -6.82
CA ILE A 615 29.30 -45.65 -7.58
C ILE A 615 29.86 -47.06 -7.35
N TYR A 616 29.88 -47.56 -6.11
CA TYR A 616 30.30 -48.91 -5.81
C TYR A 616 29.47 -49.99 -6.53
N TYR A 617 28.13 -49.85 -6.51
CA TYR A 617 27.25 -50.82 -7.19
C TYR A 617 27.36 -50.74 -8.71
N LEU A 618 27.59 -49.56 -9.30
CA LEU A 618 27.89 -49.40 -10.74
C LEU A 618 29.19 -50.15 -11.10
N GLY A 619 30.26 -49.94 -10.35
CA GLY A 619 31.52 -50.67 -10.58
C GLY A 619 31.33 -52.18 -10.51
N LYS A 620 30.55 -52.66 -9.53
CA LYS A 620 30.19 -54.08 -9.41
C LYS A 620 29.41 -54.59 -10.62
N MET A 621 28.39 -53.84 -11.06
CA MET A 621 27.55 -54.20 -12.22
C MET A 621 28.36 -54.22 -13.54
N MET A 622 29.27 -53.25 -13.73
CA MET A 622 30.19 -53.21 -14.89
C MET A 622 31.15 -54.37 -14.89
N MET A 623 31.67 -54.77 -13.70
CA MET A 623 32.58 -55.91 -13.60
C MET A 623 31.96 -57.24 -13.99
N TYR A 624 30.67 -57.46 -13.61
CA TYR A 624 29.96 -58.73 -13.87
C TYR A 624 29.01 -58.72 -15.06
N GLY A 625 28.82 -57.54 -15.71
CA GLY A 625 27.90 -57.42 -16.85
C GLY A 625 26.41 -57.48 -16.45
N GLU A 626 26.10 -57.04 -15.21
CA GLU A 626 24.73 -57.04 -14.70
C GLU A 626 24.00 -55.79 -15.19
N GLY A 627 23.08 -55.94 -16.17
CA GLY A 627 22.28 -54.85 -16.75
C GLY A 627 23.05 -53.91 -17.72
N CYS A 628 24.33 -54.15 -17.94
CA CYS A 628 25.20 -53.43 -18.87
C CYS A 628 26.19 -54.39 -19.53
N ASN A 629 26.91 -53.93 -20.56
CA ASN A 629 28.03 -54.72 -21.10
C ASN A 629 29.18 -54.75 -20.08
N PRO A 630 29.83 -55.90 -19.84
CA PRO A 630 30.95 -55.97 -18.96
C PRO A 630 32.07 -54.99 -19.38
N ASP A 631 32.53 -54.18 -18.44
CA ASP A 631 33.67 -53.28 -18.60
C ASP A 631 34.48 -53.23 -17.32
N PRO A 632 35.40 -54.21 -17.14
CA PRO A 632 36.23 -54.27 -15.92
C PRO A 632 37.25 -53.13 -15.77
N GLU A 633 37.59 -52.45 -16.91
CA GLU A 633 38.52 -51.32 -16.84
C GLU A 633 37.80 -50.07 -16.27
N ALA A 634 36.58 -49.76 -16.76
CA ALA A 634 35.78 -48.70 -16.19
C ALA A 634 35.29 -49.00 -14.77
N ALA A 635 35.11 -50.26 -14.40
CA ALA A 635 34.69 -50.65 -13.06
C ALA A 635 35.73 -50.35 -11.95
N VAL A 636 36.97 -50.11 -12.28
CA VAL A 636 38.08 -49.84 -11.34
C VAL A 636 38.44 -48.36 -11.22
N GLN A 637 37.99 -47.56 -12.18
CA GLN A 637 38.11 -46.10 -12.16
C GLN A 637 37.07 -45.47 -11.23
#